data_4b52dced90d85e6a9747929d03f65734
#
_entry.id   4b52dced90d85e6a9747929d03f65734
#
_cell.length_a   1.000
_cell.length_b   1.000
_cell.length_c   1.000
_cell.angle_alpha   90.00
_cell.angle_beta   90.00
_cell.angle_gamma   90.00
#
_symmetry.space_group_name_H-M   'P 1'
#
loop_
_entity.id
_entity.type
_entity.pdbx_description
1 polymer ?
#
loop_
_entity_poly.entity_id
_entity_poly.type
_entity_poly.pdbx_seq_one_letter_code
_entity_poly.pdbx_strand_id
1 'polypeptide(L)'
;MMKVKANAFDSLNPNQRRAATFGTIVPEKGVNAGPLLILAGAGTGKTNTLAHRTAHLVLNGTDPSRILMLTFTRRAAQEMIKRAQGVVAEVMSDRGKAGDRSVVSRLIWGGTFHSVGSRILRLYAKHLGLDPNFTVLDRSDAADLMDVVRHELGFSTKEKRFPRKDVCLAIYSYRVNTRLSLKQTLEEQFPWCREWEADLTRLYREYVGRKQKNRVLDFDDLLLYWHVMMQTPALAQSLSKNFDHVLVDEYQDTSTLQGEIVHALKPDGFGLTVVGDDAQAIYSFRAAAVENIMGFANRYKPKAEMVVLAQNYRSTQQILDSANALMSEGARQHRKTLLGTRQSPQKPFYVALDDAQAQAEYITAKILHTREIGGSLKRHAILFRSSHHSDVLEVELAKKNIPFVKYGGLKFLEAAHVKDMMSVLRWADNPRNLVSGFRVLKLQAGFGPAYAKQALEHFEAKSYEIKSLAEFDAPQPVKMEWKRFCVLFEKLGDPATPWAGQVGLVKDWYKPQLERIYDAAWTRMGDLEQLEQLAVQAQTRERFLTELTLDPPVASSDQSNGASKDEDYVILSTIHSAKGQEWDIVYVLNVSDGNFPSEFSTGKPEMVEEERRLLYVAMTRARNELHLCAPLKYAVTQQAKNGDAHVYGAKSRFMTDKVLDSMEKISVRTSVGVENLKAGDTTTVDVVAQLKEMW
;
A
#
# COMPACT_ATOMS: atom_id res chain seq x y z
N MET A 1 -4.28 -7.93 51.67
CA MET A 1 -3.57 -8.54 50.53
C MET A 1 -3.56 -7.53 49.37
N MET A 2 -2.49 -6.77 49.19
CA MET A 2 -2.28 -5.91 48.03
C MET A 2 -2.21 -6.83 46.79
N LYS A 3 -3.15 -6.64 45.83
CA LYS A 3 -3.00 -7.25 44.52
C LYS A 3 -1.69 -6.70 43.90
N VAL A 4 -0.70 -7.57 43.72
CA VAL A 4 0.48 -7.24 42.89
C VAL A 4 -0.04 -6.87 41.52
N LYS A 5 0.05 -5.62 41.13
CA LYS A 5 -0.27 -5.19 39.77
C LYS A 5 0.66 -5.92 38.81
N ALA A 6 0.08 -6.65 37.83
CA ALA A 6 0.85 -7.37 36.83
C ALA A 6 1.73 -6.36 36.07
N ASN A 7 3.03 -6.66 35.92
CA ASN A 7 3.93 -5.86 35.10
C ASN A 7 3.48 -5.94 33.64
N ALA A 8 3.50 -4.84 32.90
CA ALA A 8 3.13 -4.81 31.47
C ALA A 8 3.78 -5.92 30.62
N PHE A 9 4.98 -6.35 30.99
CA PHE A 9 5.66 -7.49 30.35
C PHE A 9 5.10 -8.87 30.73
N ASP A 10 4.24 -8.99 31.76
CA ASP A 10 3.63 -10.25 32.15
C ASP A 10 2.53 -10.70 31.19
N SER A 11 2.02 -9.79 30.37
CA SER A 11 1.08 -10.08 29.29
C SER A 11 1.73 -10.81 28.09
N LEU A 12 3.07 -10.82 28.01
CA LEU A 12 3.82 -11.44 26.92
C LEU A 12 4.01 -12.95 27.17
N ASN A 13 3.85 -13.76 26.14
CA ASN A 13 4.27 -15.15 26.19
C ASN A 13 5.82 -15.28 26.30
N PRO A 14 6.36 -16.46 26.64
CA PRO A 14 7.81 -16.63 26.85
C PRO A 14 8.67 -16.19 25.66
N ASN A 15 8.26 -16.49 24.41
CA ASN A 15 9.02 -16.10 23.22
C ASN A 15 8.91 -14.60 22.93
N GLN A 16 7.73 -14.01 23.09
CA GLN A 16 7.55 -12.56 22.96
C GLN A 16 8.39 -11.84 24.02
N ARG A 17 8.38 -12.33 25.27
CA ARG A 17 9.20 -11.76 26.35
C ARG A 17 10.69 -11.88 26.04
N ARG A 18 11.18 -13.05 25.59
CA ARG A 18 12.56 -13.26 25.18
C ARG A 18 12.98 -12.26 24.09
N ALA A 19 12.12 -12.09 23.05
CA ALA A 19 12.38 -11.14 21.98
C ALA A 19 12.39 -9.69 22.45
N ALA A 20 11.41 -9.30 23.30
CA ALA A 20 11.30 -7.93 23.80
C ALA A 20 12.44 -7.55 24.73
N THR A 21 12.95 -8.49 25.55
CA THR A 21 14.02 -8.21 26.56
C THR A 21 15.41 -8.65 26.10
N PHE A 22 15.59 -9.01 24.82
CA PHE A 22 16.87 -9.48 24.29
C PHE A 22 17.99 -8.45 24.45
N GLY A 23 19.17 -8.93 24.91
CA GLY A 23 20.38 -8.15 25.14
C GLY A 23 20.76 -8.03 26.61
N THR A 24 21.88 -7.42 26.90
CA THR A 24 22.43 -7.17 28.23
C THR A 24 22.23 -5.71 28.62
N ILE A 25 21.71 -5.47 29.82
CA ILE A 25 21.58 -4.12 30.36
C ILE A 25 22.96 -3.66 30.82
N VAL A 26 23.41 -2.54 30.27
CA VAL A 26 24.68 -1.90 30.66
C VAL A 26 24.36 -0.63 31.45
N PRO A 27 24.70 -0.52 32.73
CA PRO A 27 24.40 0.67 33.51
C PRO A 27 24.87 1.95 32.82
N GLU A 28 24.00 2.96 32.80
CA GLU A 28 24.19 4.28 32.17
C GLU A 28 24.40 4.30 30.66
N LYS A 29 24.47 3.13 29.98
CA LYS A 29 24.67 3.01 28.54
C LYS A 29 23.45 2.41 27.81
N GLY A 30 22.44 1.96 28.55
CA GLY A 30 21.25 1.34 27.97
C GLY A 30 21.41 -0.17 27.73
N VAL A 31 20.81 -0.70 26.67
CA VAL A 31 20.83 -2.13 26.35
C VAL A 31 21.81 -2.40 25.21
N ASN A 32 22.79 -3.27 25.48
CA ASN A 32 23.68 -3.79 24.45
C ASN A 32 23.09 -5.11 23.89
N ALA A 33 22.73 -5.12 22.61
CA ALA A 33 22.13 -6.27 21.95
C ALA A 33 22.77 -6.52 20.59
N GLY A 34 23.12 -7.76 20.31
CA GLY A 34 23.52 -8.20 18.98
C GLY A 34 22.32 -8.16 17.98
N PRO A 35 22.54 -8.55 16.73
CA PRO A 35 21.47 -8.60 15.73
C PRO A 35 20.40 -9.62 16.11
N LEU A 36 19.13 -9.21 16.02
CA LEU A 36 17.95 -10.02 16.37
C LEU A 36 16.98 -10.11 15.19
N LEU A 37 16.63 -11.33 14.81
CA LEU A 37 15.52 -11.63 13.91
C LEU A 37 14.34 -12.19 14.71
N ILE A 38 13.21 -11.51 14.69
CA ILE A 38 11.95 -12.00 15.23
C ILE A 38 11.11 -12.54 14.07
N LEU A 39 11.07 -13.85 13.95
CA LEU A 39 10.29 -14.52 12.93
C LEU A 39 8.86 -14.76 13.47
N ALA A 40 7.91 -13.95 13.03
CA ALA A 40 6.62 -13.86 13.66
C ALA A 40 5.48 -14.10 12.67
N GLY A 41 4.75 -15.21 12.79
CA GLY A 41 3.63 -15.54 11.92
C GLY A 41 2.47 -14.54 11.98
N ALA A 42 1.47 -14.74 11.13
CA ALA A 42 0.24 -13.95 11.16
C ALA A 42 -0.43 -14.02 12.55
N GLY A 43 -0.90 -12.90 13.09
CA GLY A 43 -1.65 -12.86 14.35
C GLY A 43 -0.87 -13.23 15.61
N THR A 44 0.48 -13.31 15.56
CA THR A 44 1.33 -13.67 16.71
C THR A 44 1.77 -12.48 17.57
N GLY A 45 1.29 -11.27 17.27
CA GLY A 45 1.60 -10.07 18.03
C GLY A 45 2.94 -9.42 17.69
N LYS A 46 3.39 -9.46 16.41
CA LYS A 46 4.60 -8.79 15.89
C LYS A 46 4.77 -7.37 16.44
N THR A 47 3.83 -6.51 16.10
CA THR A 47 3.85 -5.08 16.47
C THR A 47 3.82 -4.89 18.00
N ASN A 48 3.09 -5.74 18.72
CA ASN A 48 3.05 -5.71 20.18
C ASN A 48 4.41 -6.06 20.78
N THR A 49 5.08 -7.11 20.27
CA THR A 49 6.42 -7.50 20.70
C THR A 49 7.45 -6.40 20.45
N LEU A 50 7.37 -5.74 19.27
CA LEU A 50 8.27 -4.65 18.92
C LEU A 50 8.04 -3.40 19.78
N ALA A 51 6.77 -3.10 20.12
CA ALA A 51 6.44 -2.03 21.05
C ALA A 51 7.01 -2.27 22.46
N HIS A 52 6.89 -3.50 22.97
CA HIS A 52 7.51 -3.89 24.25
C HIS A 52 9.04 -3.90 24.20
N ARG A 53 9.63 -4.27 23.04
CA ARG A 53 11.06 -4.14 22.78
C ARG A 53 11.50 -2.69 22.92
N THR A 54 10.81 -1.76 22.26
CA THR A 54 11.07 -0.32 22.34
C THR A 54 10.95 0.17 23.80
N ALA A 55 9.88 -0.23 24.48
CA ALA A 55 9.69 0.11 25.89
C ALA A 55 10.82 -0.44 26.78
N HIS A 56 11.26 -1.69 26.56
CA HIS A 56 12.39 -2.28 27.29
C HIS A 56 13.67 -1.48 27.12
N LEU A 57 14.00 -1.04 25.89
CA LEU A 57 15.17 -0.22 25.60
C LEU A 57 15.12 1.10 26.36
N VAL A 58 14.00 1.83 26.30
CA VAL A 58 13.79 3.11 26.97
C VAL A 58 13.87 2.99 28.49
N LEU A 59 13.18 1.99 29.06
CA LEU A 59 13.13 1.75 30.53
C LEU A 59 14.48 1.35 31.12
N ASN A 60 15.40 0.86 30.30
CA ASN A 60 16.74 0.48 30.71
C ASN A 60 17.82 1.50 30.27
N GLY A 61 17.44 2.74 29.96
CA GLY A 61 18.35 3.87 29.82
C GLY A 61 18.75 4.25 28.40
N THR A 62 18.21 3.58 27.36
CA THR A 62 18.41 4.04 25.98
C THR A 62 17.64 5.34 25.75
N ASP A 63 18.29 6.38 25.22
CA ASP A 63 17.60 7.63 24.86
C ASP A 63 16.60 7.36 23.72
N PRO A 64 15.28 7.67 23.92
CA PRO A 64 14.27 7.47 22.90
C PRO A 64 14.55 8.17 21.57
N SER A 65 15.26 9.31 21.59
CA SER A 65 15.65 10.04 20.36
C SER A 65 16.71 9.31 19.54
N ARG A 66 17.36 8.28 20.10
CA ARG A 66 18.37 7.44 19.46
C ARG A 66 17.85 6.07 19.02
N ILE A 67 16.52 5.89 19.04
CA ILE A 67 15.83 4.69 18.52
C ILE A 67 15.20 5.04 17.19
N LEU A 68 15.65 4.37 16.11
CA LEU A 68 15.05 4.45 14.78
C LEU A 68 14.06 3.30 14.58
N MET A 69 12.82 3.62 14.23
CA MET A 69 11.77 2.64 13.95
C MET A 69 11.31 2.77 12.52
N LEU A 70 11.54 1.72 11.72
CA LEU A 70 11.19 1.66 10.30
C LEU A 70 10.05 0.67 10.08
N THR A 71 9.04 1.06 9.33
CA THR A 71 7.94 0.20 8.95
C THR A 71 7.54 0.40 7.47
N PHE A 72 6.61 -0.46 6.98
CA PHE A 72 6.13 -0.35 5.62
C PHE A 72 5.04 0.73 5.44
N THR A 73 4.20 0.99 6.47
CA THR A 73 3.13 1.99 6.42
C THR A 73 3.18 2.97 7.58
N ARG A 74 2.76 4.22 7.35
CA ARG A 74 2.70 5.27 8.39
C ARG A 74 1.76 4.87 9.53
N ARG A 75 0.62 4.25 9.21
CA ARG A 75 -0.33 3.77 10.21
C ARG A 75 0.35 2.78 11.16
N ALA A 76 1.13 1.83 10.63
CA ALA A 76 1.89 0.90 11.44
C ALA A 76 2.94 1.62 12.30
N ALA A 77 3.65 2.63 11.75
CA ALA A 77 4.59 3.44 12.52
C ALA A 77 3.92 4.17 13.67
N GLN A 78 2.83 4.86 13.43
CA GLN A 78 2.08 5.60 14.45
C GLN A 78 1.52 4.66 15.54
N GLU A 79 0.97 3.52 15.13
CA GLU A 79 0.45 2.53 16.06
C GLU A 79 1.56 1.93 16.93
N MET A 80 2.71 1.61 16.34
CA MET A 80 3.87 1.10 17.07
C MET A 80 4.40 2.12 18.09
N ILE A 81 4.56 3.38 17.69
CA ILE A 81 4.97 4.47 18.57
C ILE A 81 3.97 4.63 19.71
N LYS A 82 2.67 4.73 19.39
CA LYS A 82 1.59 4.89 20.39
C LYS A 82 1.56 3.72 21.39
N ARG A 83 1.73 2.49 20.90
CA ARG A 83 1.80 1.30 21.77
C ARG A 83 3.04 1.31 22.66
N ALA A 84 4.21 1.61 22.10
CA ALA A 84 5.44 1.73 22.88
C ALA A 84 5.32 2.80 23.98
N GLN A 85 4.74 3.95 23.64
CA GLN A 85 4.43 5.03 24.57
C GLN A 85 3.48 4.54 25.70
N GLY A 86 2.44 3.80 25.34
CA GLY A 86 1.50 3.24 26.33
C GLY A 86 2.19 2.32 27.32
N VAL A 87 3.01 1.37 26.83
CA VAL A 87 3.75 0.42 27.69
C VAL A 87 4.75 1.15 28.61
N VAL A 88 5.49 2.15 28.09
CA VAL A 88 6.41 2.96 28.92
C VAL A 88 5.64 3.70 30.00
N ALA A 89 4.54 4.34 29.66
CA ALA A 89 3.73 5.10 30.63
C ALA A 89 3.14 4.17 31.74
N GLU A 90 2.67 2.98 31.38
CA GLU A 90 2.15 1.99 32.31
C GLU A 90 3.22 1.57 33.33
N VAL A 91 4.41 1.16 32.86
CA VAL A 91 5.50 0.72 33.72
C VAL A 91 6.04 1.86 34.59
N MET A 92 6.12 3.06 34.08
CA MET A 92 6.58 4.24 34.86
C MET A 92 5.57 4.61 35.96
N SER A 93 4.27 4.56 35.67
CA SER A 93 3.21 4.77 36.65
C SER A 93 3.27 3.77 37.81
N ASP A 94 3.50 2.50 37.49
CA ASP A 94 3.63 1.44 38.51
C ASP A 94 4.86 1.60 39.43
N ARG A 95 5.92 2.27 38.94
CA ARG A 95 7.13 2.57 39.73
C ARG A 95 7.00 3.85 40.58
N GLY A 96 5.81 4.46 40.66
CA GLY A 96 5.55 5.69 41.45
C GLY A 96 6.23 6.95 40.89
N LYS A 97 6.85 6.88 39.71
CA LYS A 97 7.31 8.03 38.96
C LYS A 97 6.14 8.49 38.09
N ALA A 98 5.43 9.53 38.54
CA ALA A 98 4.41 10.21 37.72
C ALA A 98 5.05 10.47 36.35
N GLY A 99 4.57 9.75 35.32
CA GLY A 99 5.28 9.60 34.08
C GLY A 99 5.69 10.92 33.49
N ASP A 100 6.97 11.14 33.33
CA ASP A 100 7.51 12.24 32.56
C ASP A 100 7.10 12.01 31.10
N ARG A 101 5.94 12.54 30.70
CA ARG A 101 5.43 12.48 29.32
C ARG A 101 6.48 13.03 28.33
N SER A 102 7.46 13.79 28.80
CA SER A 102 8.55 14.34 28.00
C SER A 102 9.49 13.23 27.48
N VAL A 103 9.72 12.17 28.24
CA VAL A 103 10.58 11.03 27.80
C VAL A 103 9.93 10.30 26.62
N VAL A 104 8.63 10.12 26.68
CA VAL A 104 7.84 9.39 25.67
C VAL A 104 7.67 10.20 24.38
N SER A 105 7.61 11.53 24.50
CA SER A 105 7.53 12.42 23.34
C SER A 105 8.81 12.47 22.49
N ARG A 106 9.92 11.96 23.01
CA ARG A 106 11.20 11.90 22.30
C ARG A 106 11.36 10.73 21.33
N LEU A 107 10.37 9.80 21.23
CA LEU A 107 10.36 8.79 20.16
C LEU A 107 9.99 9.45 18.84
N ILE A 108 10.92 10.21 18.28
CA ILE A 108 10.70 11.08 17.12
C ILE A 108 11.13 10.44 15.77
N TRP A 109 11.97 9.38 15.83
CA TRP A 109 12.49 8.71 14.65
C TRP A 109 11.69 7.44 14.33
N GLY A 110 10.41 7.60 14.01
CA GLY A 110 9.57 6.50 13.55
C GLY A 110 8.81 6.88 12.28
N GLY A 111 8.81 5.99 11.29
CA GLY A 111 8.14 6.23 10.02
C GLY A 111 8.36 5.13 8.99
N THR A 112 7.90 5.38 7.76
CA THR A 112 8.26 4.57 6.61
C THR A 112 9.69 4.89 6.16
N PHE A 113 10.32 3.98 5.43
CA PHE A 113 11.65 4.23 4.84
C PHE A 113 11.70 5.56 4.07
N HIS A 114 10.68 5.85 3.27
CA HIS A 114 10.62 7.08 2.49
C HIS A 114 10.48 8.33 3.37
N SER A 115 9.64 8.30 4.40
CA SER A 115 9.44 9.45 5.28
C SER A 115 10.68 9.75 6.11
N VAL A 116 11.35 8.72 6.62
CA VAL A 116 12.63 8.85 7.33
C VAL A 116 13.72 9.29 6.36
N GLY A 117 13.80 8.70 5.18
CA GLY A 117 14.73 9.08 4.11
C GLY A 117 14.60 10.55 3.73
N SER A 118 13.39 11.02 3.47
CA SER A 118 13.13 12.45 3.17
C SER A 118 13.65 13.36 4.27
N ARG A 119 13.41 13.01 5.55
CA ARG A 119 13.88 13.79 6.69
C ARG A 119 15.41 13.79 6.81
N ILE A 120 16.04 12.63 6.62
CA ILE A 120 17.52 12.51 6.64
C ILE A 120 18.13 13.34 5.50
N LEU A 121 17.58 13.22 4.28
CA LEU A 121 18.10 13.95 3.13
C LEU A 121 18.01 15.46 3.30
N ARG A 122 16.96 15.98 3.94
CA ARG A 122 16.87 17.42 4.27
C ARG A 122 17.93 17.86 5.25
N LEU A 123 18.21 17.06 6.28
CA LEU A 123 19.26 17.34 7.28
C LEU A 123 20.66 17.34 6.65
N TYR A 124 20.92 16.43 5.71
CA TYR A 124 22.21 16.27 5.04
C TYR A 124 22.26 16.88 3.63
N ALA A 125 21.26 17.68 3.23
CA ALA A 125 21.09 18.19 1.88
C ALA A 125 22.35 18.87 1.33
N LYS A 126 22.98 19.75 2.12
CA LYS A 126 24.21 20.45 1.72
C LYS A 126 25.36 19.51 1.38
N HIS A 127 25.51 18.38 2.09
CA HIS A 127 26.55 17.39 1.85
C HIS A 127 26.29 16.54 0.60
N LEU A 128 25.04 16.49 0.15
CA LEU A 128 24.59 15.71 -1.01
C LEU A 128 24.41 16.58 -2.26
N GLY A 129 24.67 17.89 -2.19
CA GLY A 129 24.39 18.82 -3.29
C GLY A 129 22.90 18.99 -3.60
N LEU A 130 22.03 18.74 -2.61
CA LEU A 130 20.58 18.88 -2.70
C LEU A 130 20.14 20.24 -2.15
N ASP A 131 19.08 20.79 -2.72
CA ASP A 131 18.33 21.86 -2.08
C ASP A 131 17.52 21.26 -0.91
N PRO A 132 17.62 21.77 0.34
CA PRO A 132 16.85 21.24 1.45
C PRO A 132 15.33 21.35 1.25
N ASN A 133 14.87 22.27 0.40
CA ASN A 133 13.46 22.49 0.07
C ASN A 133 13.03 21.74 -1.19
N PHE A 134 13.66 20.60 -1.50
CA PHE A 134 13.24 19.78 -2.65
C PHE A 134 11.79 19.31 -2.49
N THR A 135 11.06 19.28 -3.61
CA THR A 135 9.71 18.72 -3.67
C THR A 135 9.76 17.23 -3.92
N VAL A 136 8.93 16.45 -3.20
CA VAL A 136 8.76 15.01 -3.46
C VAL A 136 7.64 14.82 -4.48
N LEU A 137 7.96 14.18 -5.60
CA LEU A 137 6.98 13.79 -6.62
C LEU A 137 6.27 12.50 -6.19
N ASP A 138 4.95 12.47 -6.36
CA ASP A 138 4.23 11.21 -6.31
C ASP A 138 4.46 10.38 -7.59
N ARG A 139 3.97 9.13 -7.61
CA ARG A 139 4.19 8.24 -8.75
C ARG A 139 3.63 8.78 -10.07
N SER A 140 2.50 9.49 -10.01
CA SER A 140 1.87 10.05 -11.22
C SER A 140 2.65 11.26 -11.73
N ASP A 141 3.09 12.16 -10.84
CA ASP A 141 3.90 13.32 -11.20
C ASP A 141 5.27 12.88 -11.76
N ALA A 142 5.86 11.83 -11.17
CA ALA A 142 7.08 11.21 -11.67
C ALA A 142 6.90 10.61 -13.07
N ALA A 143 5.75 9.94 -13.32
CA ALA A 143 5.41 9.43 -14.64
C ALA A 143 5.15 10.56 -15.64
N ASP A 144 4.52 11.65 -15.22
CA ASP A 144 4.29 12.81 -16.07
C ASP A 144 5.61 13.51 -16.46
N LEU A 145 6.55 13.64 -15.51
CA LEU A 145 7.90 14.14 -15.80
C LEU A 145 8.64 13.21 -16.78
N MET A 146 8.54 11.89 -16.57
CA MET A 146 9.10 10.89 -17.50
C MET A 146 8.52 11.05 -18.90
N ASP A 147 7.21 11.34 -19.02
CA ASP A 147 6.55 11.55 -20.30
C ASP A 147 7.02 12.81 -21.01
N VAL A 148 7.20 13.90 -20.29
CA VAL A 148 7.78 15.14 -20.83
C VAL A 148 9.14 14.87 -21.46
N VAL A 149 10.03 14.21 -20.73
CA VAL A 149 11.37 13.85 -21.21
C VAL A 149 11.28 12.89 -22.40
N ARG A 150 10.38 11.91 -22.37
CA ARG A 150 10.14 10.97 -23.48
C ARG A 150 9.71 11.69 -24.76
N HIS A 151 8.85 12.70 -24.66
CA HIS A 151 8.41 13.52 -25.78
C HIS A 151 9.55 14.40 -26.32
N GLU A 152 10.31 15.05 -25.47
CA GLU A 152 11.45 15.90 -25.85
C GLU A 152 12.55 15.11 -26.59
N LEU A 153 12.76 13.85 -26.20
CA LEU A 153 13.69 12.95 -26.88
C LEU A 153 13.12 12.34 -28.18
N GLY A 154 11.88 12.66 -28.56
CA GLY A 154 11.25 12.20 -29.80
C GLY A 154 10.79 10.73 -29.73
N PHE A 155 10.71 10.11 -28.53
CA PHE A 155 10.33 8.70 -28.40
C PHE A 155 8.83 8.45 -28.56
N SER A 156 8.01 9.49 -28.57
CA SER A 156 6.57 9.40 -28.84
C SER A 156 6.21 9.27 -30.32
N THR A 157 7.14 9.61 -31.22
CA THR A 157 6.92 9.66 -32.68
C THR A 157 7.59 8.52 -33.45
N LYS A 158 8.18 7.54 -32.74
CA LYS A 158 8.86 6.40 -33.38
C LYS A 158 7.86 5.49 -34.11
N GLU A 159 8.24 4.97 -35.25
CA GLU A 159 7.48 3.98 -36.04
C GLU A 159 7.15 2.73 -35.20
N LYS A 160 8.13 2.27 -34.40
CA LYS A 160 7.91 1.26 -33.36
C LYS A 160 7.43 1.88 -32.05
N ARG A 161 6.43 1.29 -31.45
CA ARG A 161 5.79 1.79 -30.25
C ARG A 161 6.71 1.68 -29.03
N PHE A 162 7.41 2.76 -28.70
CA PHE A 162 8.20 2.88 -27.48
C PHE A 162 7.32 2.71 -26.21
N PRO A 163 7.85 2.15 -25.10
CA PRO A 163 7.11 1.99 -23.87
C PRO A 163 6.46 3.27 -23.36
N ARG A 164 5.25 3.15 -22.79
CA ARG A 164 4.52 4.27 -22.20
C ARG A 164 5.20 4.72 -20.90
N LYS A 165 4.93 5.94 -20.46
CA LYS A 165 5.49 6.57 -19.27
C LYS A 165 5.44 5.68 -18.01
N ASP A 166 4.31 5.00 -17.77
CA ASP A 166 4.13 4.14 -16.60
C ASP A 166 5.04 2.91 -16.65
N VAL A 167 5.25 2.33 -17.84
CA VAL A 167 6.18 1.21 -18.04
C VAL A 167 7.62 1.68 -17.89
N CYS A 168 7.98 2.83 -18.46
CA CYS A 168 9.31 3.42 -18.30
C CYS A 168 9.63 3.68 -16.82
N LEU A 169 8.68 4.26 -16.08
CA LEU A 169 8.84 4.50 -14.64
C LEU A 169 8.92 3.19 -13.85
N ALA A 170 8.13 2.17 -14.23
CA ALA A 170 8.16 0.85 -13.57
C ALA A 170 9.53 0.17 -13.75
N ILE A 171 10.11 0.21 -14.96
CA ILE A 171 11.45 -0.32 -15.24
C ILE A 171 12.51 0.44 -14.41
N TYR A 172 12.43 1.78 -14.39
CA TYR A 172 13.34 2.63 -13.61
C TYR A 172 13.30 2.27 -12.12
N SER A 173 12.10 2.24 -11.55
CA SER A 173 11.87 1.94 -10.13
C SER A 173 12.33 0.54 -9.77
N TYR A 174 12.01 -0.48 -10.60
CA TYR A 174 12.43 -1.85 -10.37
C TYR A 174 13.96 -1.96 -10.35
N ARG A 175 14.65 -1.37 -11.34
CA ARG A 175 16.11 -1.33 -11.40
C ARG A 175 16.74 -0.70 -10.15
N VAL A 176 16.21 0.44 -9.71
CA VAL A 176 16.73 1.15 -8.52
C VAL A 176 16.57 0.29 -7.27
N ASN A 177 15.39 -0.28 -7.05
CA ASN A 177 15.07 -1.03 -5.83
C ASN A 177 15.72 -2.42 -5.76
N THR A 178 15.92 -3.09 -6.90
CA THR A 178 16.60 -4.40 -6.98
C THR A 178 18.11 -4.28 -7.08
N ARG A 179 18.65 -3.13 -7.45
CA ARG A 179 20.07 -2.89 -7.72
C ARG A 179 20.63 -3.66 -8.93
N LEU A 180 19.76 -4.26 -9.74
CA LEU A 180 20.13 -4.94 -10.98
C LEU A 180 20.59 -3.94 -12.05
N SER A 181 21.37 -4.41 -13.04
CA SER A 181 21.63 -3.64 -14.25
C SER A 181 20.35 -3.45 -15.07
N LEU A 182 20.30 -2.42 -15.95
CA LEU A 182 19.14 -2.24 -16.83
C LEU A 182 18.91 -3.48 -17.70
N LYS A 183 19.98 -4.07 -18.24
CA LYS A 183 19.93 -5.29 -19.04
C LYS A 183 19.27 -6.44 -18.30
N GLN A 184 19.72 -6.75 -17.07
CA GLN A 184 19.12 -7.79 -16.23
C GLN A 184 17.66 -7.49 -15.89
N THR A 185 17.34 -6.23 -15.54
CA THR A 185 15.96 -5.79 -15.28
C THR A 185 15.04 -6.07 -16.47
N LEU A 186 15.50 -5.76 -17.69
CA LEU A 186 14.75 -6.04 -18.92
C LEU A 186 14.63 -7.53 -19.21
N GLU A 187 15.70 -8.30 -19.00
CA GLU A 187 15.68 -9.75 -19.22
C GLU A 187 14.74 -10.50 -18.28
N GLU A 188 14.74 -10.13 -17.00
CA GLU A 188 14.00 -10.84 -15.97
C GLU A 188 12.53 -10.42 -15.85
N GLN A 189 12.24 -9.10 -15.97
CA GLN A 189 10.92 -8.56 -15.65
C GLN A 189 10.19 -7.89 -16.80
N PHE A 190 10.94 -7.33 -17.79
CA PHE A 190 10.35 -6.59 -18.90
C PHE A 190 10.89 -7.05 -20.26
N PRO A 191 10.83 -8.37 -20.59
CA PRO A 191 11.45 -8.93 -21.78
C PRO A 191 10.97 -8.31 -23.11
N TRP A 192 9.74 -7.78 -23.13
CA TRP A 192 9.16 -7.09 -24.29
C TRP A 192 9.74 -5.70 -24.52
N CYS A 193 10.58 -5.18 -23.61
CA CYS A 193 11.24 -3.88 -23.73
C CYS A 193 12.75 -3.99 -24.01
N ARG A 194 13.31 -5.21 -24.25
CA ARG A 194 14.76 -5.44 -24.43
C ARG A 194 15.35 -4.62 -25.57
N GLU A 195 14.63 -4.47 -26.67
CA GLU A 195 15.10 -3.73 -27.85
C GLU A 195 15.36 -2.24 -27.55
N TRP A 196 14.79 -1.72 -26.45
CA TRP A 196 14.84 -0.31 -26.06
C TRP A 196 15.92 0.01 -25.02
N GLU A 197 16.86 -0.88 -24.71
CA GLU A 197 17.84 -0.69 -23.62
C GLU A 197 18.64 0.60 -23.78
N ALA A 198 19.13 0.90 -24.99
CA ALA A 198 19.90 2.11 -25.26
C ALA A 198 19.04 3.38 -25.13
N ASP A 199 17.83 3.38 -25.68
CA ASP A 199 16.90 4.50 -25.61
C ASP A 199 16.41 4.74 -24.17
N LEU A 200 16.12 3.67 -23.41
CA LEU A 200 15.77 3.76 -21.98
C LEU A 200 16.93 4.32 -21.16
N THR A 201 18.18 3.93 -21.47
CA THR A 201 19.36 4.50 -20.79
C THR A 201 19.46 6.02 -21.04
N ARG A 202 19.20 6.47 -22.28
CA ARG A 202 19.18 7.91 -22.63
C ARG A 202 18.03 8.63 -21.92
N LEU A 203 16.85 8.02 -21.90
CA LEU A 203 15.67 8.55 -21.20
C LEU A 203 15.93 8.74 -19.71
N TYR A 204 16.48 7.74 -19.03
CA TYR A 204 16.74 7.82 -17.59
C TYR A 204 17.83 8.81 -17.23
N ARG A 205 18.87 8.95 -18.05
CA ARG A 205 19.91 9.98 -17.84
C ARG A 205 19.31 11.38 -17.87
N GLU A 206 18.48 11.66 -18.89
CA GLU A 206 17.80 12.95 -19.01
C GLU A 206 16.76 13.17 -17.91
N TYR A 207 16.01 12.13 -17.52
CA TYR A 207 15.05 12.17 -16.42
C TYR A 207 15.71 12.54 -15.10
N VAL A 208 16.86 11.95 -14.77
CA VAL A 208 17.63 12.29 -13.56
C VAL A 208 18.12 13.75 -13.64
N GLY A 209 18.68 14.18 -14.77
CA GLY A 209 19.10 15.57 -14.98
C GLY A 209 17.96 16.56 -14.80
N ARG A 210 16.76 16.24 -15.33
CA ARG A 210 15.57 17.08 -15.21
C ARG A 210 15.07 17.17 -13.76
N LYS A 211 15.10 16.07 -12.99
CA LYS A 211 14.78 16.10 -11.57
C LYS A 211 15.71 17.04 -10.78
N GLN A 212 17.00 16.96 -11.05
CA GLN A 212 18.01 17.84 -10.41
C GLN A 212 17.77 19.31 -10.76
N LYS A 213 17.57 19.63 -12.07
CA LYS A 213 17.28 21.00 -12.53
C LYS A 213 16.03 21.57 -11.86
N ASN A 214 14.99 20.76 -11.71
CA ASN A 214 13.71 21.16 -11.14
C ASN A 214 13.67 21.09 -9.60
N ARG A 215 14.76 20.67 -8.93
CA ARG A 215 14.84 20.46 -7.48
C ARG A 215 13.72 19.56 -6.97
N VAL A 216 13.46 18.47 -7.67
CA VAL A 216 12.46 17.47 -7.30
C VAL A 216 13.11 16.10 -7.13
N LEU A 217 12.58 15.29 -6.21
CA LEU A 217 12.96 13.90 -6.01
C LEU A 217 11.71 13.02 -6.09
N ASP A 218 11.82 11.85 -6.73
CA ASP A 218 10.77 10.82 -6.64
C ASP A 218 11.01 9.89 -5.44
N PHE A 219 10.11 8.92 -5.24
CA PHE A 219 10.24 7.97 -4.13
C PHE A 219 11.52 7.14 -4.20
N ASP A 220 11.93 6.76 -5.41
CA ASP A 220 13.15 5.97 -5.60
C ASP A 220 14.40 6.77 -5.25
N ASP A 221 14.42 8.08 -5.55
CA ASP A 221 15.52 8.96 -5.18
C ASP A 221 15.70 9.08 -3.67
N LEU A 222 14.61 9.12 -2.89
CA LEU A 222 14.71 9.22 -1.43
C LEU A 222 15.52 8.07 -0.84
N LEU A 223 15.35 6.87 -1.38
CA LEU A 223 16.11 5.70 -0.94
C LEU A 223 17.50 5.65 -1.57
N LEU A 224 17.60 5.98 -2.85
CA LEU A 224 18.89 5.95 -3.58
C LEU A 224 19.88 6.95 -3.00
N TYR A 225 19.49 8.20 -2.76
CA TYR A 225 20.36 9.20 -2.15
C TYR A 225 20.73 8.82 -0.72
N TRP A 226 19.79 8.26 0.07
CA TRP A 226 20.11 7.74 1.40
C TRP A 226 21.17 6.63 1.34
N HIS A 227 20.98 5.68 0.41
CA HIS A 227 21.94 4.59 0.19
C HIS A 227 23.33 5.14 -0.22
N VAL A 228 23.39 6.06 -1.20
CA VAL A 228 24.65 6.68 -1.64
C VAL A 228 25.34 7.43 -0.49
N MET A 229 24.58 8.14 0.33
CA MET A 229 25.11 8.79 1.54
C MET A 229 25.77 7.77 2.49
N MET A 230 25.15 6.60 2.65
CA MET A 230 25.70 5.53 3.50
C MET A 230 26.95 4.86 2.92
N GLN A 231 27.25 5.04 1.63
CA GLN A 231 28.50 4.59 1.01
C GLN A 231 29.68 5.56 1.27
N THR A 232 29.40 6.77 1.76
CA THR A 232 30.41 7.75 2.13
C THR A 232 30.79 7.56 3.61
N PRO A 233 31.99 7.06 3.96
CA PRO A 233 32.32 6.62 5.33
C PRO A 233 32.06 7.68 6.41
N ALA A 234 32.42 8.94 6.16
CA ALA A 234 32.22 10.03 7.12
C ALA A 234 30.72 10.30 7.40
N LEU A 235 29.89 10.29 6.36
CA LEU A 235 28.44 10.51 6.48
C LEU A 235 27.75 9.28 7.09
N ALA A 236 28.15 8.08 6.68
CA ALA A 236 27.66 6.83 7.26
C ALA A 236 27.93 6.76 8.76
N GLN A 237 29.16 7.06 9.18
CA GLN A 237 29.52 7.09 10.59
C GLN A 237 28.76 8.17 11.37
N SER A 238 28.62 9.38 10.80
CA SER A 238 27.84 10.46 11.41
C SER A 238 26.39 10.06 11.64
N LEU A 239 25.73 9.48 10.63
CA LEU A 239 24.32 9.08 10.75
C LEU A 239 24.15 7.87 11.68
N SER A 240 25.00 6.85 11.55
CA SER A 240 24.92 5.62 12.38
C SER A 240 25.08 5.91 13.86
N LYS A 241 25.94 6.86 14.23
CA LYS A 241 26.15 7.31 15.63
C LYS A 241 24.91 7.98 16.23
N ASN A 242 23.98 8.47 15.43
CA ASN A 242 22.74 9.07 15.95
C ASN A 242 21.75 8.03 16.48
N PHE A 243 21.91 6.75 16.12
CA PHE A 243 20.98 5.70 16.51
C PHE A 243 21.71 4.58 17.26
N ASP A 244 21.32 4.34 18.50
CA ASP A 244 21.80 3.19 19.27
C ASP A 244 21.06 1.92 18.80
N HIS A 245 19.75 2.04 18.54
CA HIS A 245 18.93 0.95 18.06
C HIS A 245 18.19 1.28 16.77
N VAL A 246 18.12 0.29 15.88
CA VAL A 246 17.32 0.31 14.64
C VAL A 246 16.36 -0.87 14.70
N LEU A 247 15.05 -0.56 14.66
CA LEU A 247 13.97 -1.54 14.70
C LEU A 247 13.23 -1.50 13.37
N VAL A 248 13.10 -2.64 12.70
CA VAL A 248 12.45 -2.72 11.39
C VAL A 248 11.29 -3.71 11.45
N ASP A 249 10.07 -3.23 11.19
CA ASP A 249 8.87 -4.07 11.07
C ASP A 249 8.61 -4.46 9.61
N GLU A 250 7.91 -5.57 9.39
CA GLU A 250 7.58 -6.13 8.07
C GLU A 250 8.83 -6.28 7.16
N TYR A 251 9.93 -6.78 7.72
CA TYR A 251 11.24 -6.82 7.04
C TYR A 251 11.22 -7.65 5.74
N GLN A 252 10.30 -8.62 5.60
CA GLN A 252 10.11 -9.41 4.38
C GLN A 252 9.60 -8.57 3.19
N ASP A 253 9.07 -7.37 3.42
CA ASP A 253 8.57 -6.49 2.36
C ASP A 253 9.62 -5.46 1.91
N THR A 254 10.82 -5.49 2.49
CA THR A 254 11.89 -4.57 2.11
C THR A 254 12.51 -4.95 0.76
N SER A 255 12.81 -3.93 -0.07
CA SER A 255 13.61 -4.11 -1.29
C SER A 255 15.09 -4.38 -0.96
N THR A 256 15.85 -4.84 -1.96
CA THR A 256 17.31 -5.00 -1.83
C THR A 256 17.95 -3.69 -1.37
N LEU A 257 17.57 -2.55 -1.98
CA LEU A 257 18.07 -1.23 -1.62
C LEU A 257 17.81 -0.88 -0.16
N GLN A 258 16.61 -1.16 0.35
CA GLN A 258 16.25 -0.93 1.76
C GLN A 258 17.03 -1.84 2.71
N GLY A 259 17.22 -3.10 2.34
CA GLY A 259 18.06 -4.04 3.09
C GLY A 259 19.52 -3.57 3.18
N GLU A 260 20.07 -3.03 2.09
CA GLU A 260 21.42 -2.44 2.06
C GLU A 260 21.53 -1.20 2.96
N ILE A 261 20.52 -0.32 2.97
CA ILE A 261 20.46 0.85 3.88
C ILE A 261 20.48 0.39 5.35
N VAL A 262 19.66 -0.58 5.72
CA VAL A 262 19.60 -1.12 7.10
C VAL A 262 20.94 -1.71 7.50
N HIS A 263 21.56 -2.48 6.62
CA HIS A 263 22.90 -3.04 6.88
C HIS A 263 23.96 -1.96 7.01
N ALA A 264 23.94 -0.93 6.17
CA ALA A 264 24.91 0.17 6.24
C ALA A 264 24.72 1.03 7.51
N LEU A 265 23.51 1.12 8.06
CA LEU A 265 23.25 1.76 9.36
C LEU A 265 23.84 0.96 10.54
N LYS A 266 23.84 -0.37 10.44
CA LYS A 266 24.32 -1.30 11.48
C LYS A 266 25.14 -2.42 10.86
N PRO A 267 26.38 -2.13 10.42
CA PRO A 267 27.20 -3.10 9.66
C PRO A 267 27.59 -4.34 10.48
N ASP A 268 27.78 -4.19 11.77
CA ASP A 268 28.05 -5.27 12.73
C ASP A 268 26.80 -5.89 13.34
N GLY A 269 25.61 -5.31 13.06
CA GLY A 269 24.32 -5.74 13.56
C GLY A 269 24.01 -5.34 15.00
N PHE A 270 24.93 -4.73 15.75
CA PHE A 270 24.66 -4.33 17.12
C PHE A 270 23.58 -3.25 17.19
N GLY A 271 22.56 -3.49 18.04
CA GLY A 271 21.39 -2.63 18.15
C GLY A 271 20.35 -2.82 17.03
N LEU A 272 20.54 -3.79 16.12
CA LEU A 272 19.57 -4.06 15.05
C LEU A 272 18.57 -5.15 15.44
N THR A 273 17.29 -4.85 15.34
CA THR A 273 16.19 -5.80 15.49
C THR A 273 15.29 -5.74 14.26
N VAL A 274 15.09 -6.85 13.58
CA VAL A 274 14.14 -6.95 12.47
C VAL A 274 13.03 -7.93 12.82
N VAL A 275 11.81 -7.58 12.41
CA VAL A 275 10.62 -8.42 12.61
C VAL A 275 9.96 -8.68 11.27
N GLY A 276 9.54 -9.90 11.02
CA GLY A 276 8.87 -10.22 9.77
C GLY A 276 8.30 -11.63 9.71
N ASP A 277 7.64 -11.90 8.60
CA ASP A 277 7.03 -13.16 8.25
C ASP A 277 7.27 -13.45 6.76
N ASP A 278 8.19 -14.35 6.45
CA ASP A 278 8.47 -14.78 5.08
C ASP A 278 7.24 -15.34 4.35
N ALA A 279 6.30 -15.97 5.09
CA ALA A 279 5.02 -16.43 4.55
C ALA A 279 4.05 -15.28 4.18
N GLN A 280 4.34 -14.05 4.57
CA GLN A 280 3.58 -12.86 4.20
C GLN A 280 4.31 -11.95 3.19
N ALA A 281 5.39 -12.42 2.54
CA ALA A 281 6.11 -11.72 1.48
C ALA A 281 5.30 -11.75 0.18
N ILE A 282 4.53 -10.70 -0.12
CA ILE A 282 3.59 -10.61 -1.25
C ILE A 282 3.76 -9.33 -2.08
N TYR A 283 4.93 -8.67 -2.02
CA TYR A 283 5.20 -7.42 -2.71
C TYR A 283 6.40 -7.48 -3.65
N SER A 284 6.69 -8.65 -4.26
CA SER A 284 7.79 -8.78 -5.23
C SER A 284 7.60 -7.88 -6.45
N PHE A 285 6.35 -7.63 -6.85
CA PHE A 285 6.00 -6.68 -7.92
C PHE A 285 6.40 -5.21 -7.61
N ARG A 286 6.74 -4.92 -6.34
CA ARG A 286 7.35 -3.66 -5.87
C ARG A 286 8.83 -3.81 -5.57
N ALA A 287 9.47 -4.83 -6.12
CA ALA A 287 10.86 -5.18 -5.88
C ALA A 287 11.19 -5.55 -4.43
N ALA A 288 10.20 -6.00 -3.63
CA ALA A 288 10.48 -6.59 -2.33
C ALA A 288 11.29 -7.87 -2.50
N ALA A 289 12.30 -8.04 -1.66
CA ALA A 289 13.25 -9.16 -1.71
C ALA A 289 13.11 -10.04 -0.45
N VAL A 290 12.44 -11.17 -0.59
CA VAL A 290 12.28 -12.13 0.51
C VAL A 290 13.62 -12.65 1.02
N GLU A 291 14.66 -12.59 0.20
CA GLU A 291 16.04 -12.93 0.52
C GLU A 291 16.59 -12.10 1.68
N ASN A 292 16.10 -10.87 1.88
CA ASN A 292 16.51 -10.03 2.99
C ASN A 292 16.23 -10.71 4.34
N ILE A 293 15.02 -11.25 4.53
CA ILE A 293 14.65 -11.94 5.77
C ILE A 293 15.24 -13.35 5.82
N MET A 294 15.24 -14.07 4.68
CA MET A 294 15.78 -15.44 4.61
C MET A 294 17.28 -15.50 4.90
N GLY A 295 18.03 -14.50 4.45
CA GLY A 295 19.49 -14.44 4.62
C GLY A 295 19.94 -13.71 5.88
N PHE A 296 19.04 -13.03 6.61
CA PHE A 296 19.39 -12.12 7.70
C PHE A 296 20.27 -12.76 8.79
N ALA A 297 19.90 -13.95 9.27
CA ALA A 297 20.59 -14.61 10.37
C ALA A 297 22.08 -14.91 10.06
N ASN A 298 22.40 -15.18 8.81
CA ASN A 298 23.75 -15.52 8.38
C ASN A 298 24.58 -14.31 7.91
N ARG A 299 24.00 -13.12 7.87
CA ARG A 299 24.66 -11.90 7.37
C ARG A 299 25.67 -11.32 8.36
N TYR A 300 25.51 -11.61 9.65
CA TYR A 300 26.29 -11.02 10.73
C TYR A 300 27.24 -12.02 11.39
N LYS A 301 28.30 -11.49 12.04
CA LYS A 301 29.23 -12.26 12.85
C LYS A 301 29.39 -11.56 14.21
N PRO A 302 28.90 -12.15 15.32
CA PRO A 302 28.22 -13.45 15.40
C PRO A 302 26.88 -13.47 14.66
N LYS A 303 26.39 -14.68 14.31
CA LYS A 303 25.08 -14.84 13.67
C LYS A 303 23.98 -14.17 14.48
N ALA A 304 22.98 -13.63 13.79
CA ALA A 304 21.84 -13.05 14.48
C ALA A 304 21.09 -14.10 15.30
N GLU A 305 20.68 -13.68 16.50
CA GLU A 305 19.73 -14.48 17.30
C GLU A 305 18.37 -14.52 16.57
N MET A 306 17.76 -15.70 16.54
CA MET A 306 16.45 -15.91 15.94
C MET A 306 15.43 -16.31 17.01
N VAL A 307 14.36 -15.54 17.12
CA VAL A 307 13.23 -15.86 18.00
C VAL A 307 11.98 -16.08 17.16
N VAL A 308 11.38 -17.27 17.27
CA VAL A 308 10.17 -17.62 16.51
C VAL A 308 8.93 -17.39 17.36
N LEU A 309 7.99 -16.59 16.85
CA LEU A 309 6.67 -16.37 17.43
C LEU A 309 5.64 -17.20 16.67
N ALA A 310 5.21 -18.32 17.25
CA ALA A 310 4.29 -19.26 16.62
C ALA A 310 2.86 -19.20 17.21
N GLN A 311 2.70 -18.65 18.42
CA GLN A 311 1.40 -18.58 19.10
C GLN A 311 0.53 -17.48 18.48
N ASN A 312 -0.59 -17.88 17.88
CA ASN A 312 -1.54 -16.99 17.19
C ASN A 312 -2.71 -16.67 18.13
N TYR A 313 -3.03 -15.38 18.21
CA TYR A 313 -4.11 -14.83 19.07
C TYR A 313 -5.33 -14.36 18.26
N ARG A 314 -5.25 -14.43 16.92
CA ARG A 314 -6.26 -13.92 16.00
C ARG A 314 -7.28 -14.97 15.61
N SER A 315 -6.82 -16.01 14.95
CA SER A 315 -7.65 -17.00 14.27
C SER A 315 -7.91 -18.23 15.16
N THR A 316 -8.99 -18.95 14.87
CA THR A 316 -9.23 -20.28 15.46
C THR A 316 -8.21 -21.29 14.93
N GLN A 317 -7.94 -22.36 15.73
CA GLN A 317 -6.97 -23.39 15.33
C GLN A 317 -7.35 -24.04 14.00
N GLN A 318 -8.63 -24.23 13.73
CA GLN A 318 -9.13 -24.85 12.50
C GLN A 318 -8.76 -24.04 11.23
N ILE A 319 -8.81 -22.71 11.33
CA ILE A 319 -8.34 -21.81 10.23
C ILE A 319 -6.82 -21.94 10.08
N LEU A 320 -6.10 -22.00 11.19
CA LEU A 320 -4.64 -22.13 11.16
C LEU A 320 -4.18 -23.48 10.63
N ASP A 321 -4.91 -24.57 10.91
CA ASP A 321 -4.60 -25.90 10.37
C ASP A 321 -4.63 -25.90 8.85
N SER A 322 -5.64 -25.25 8.25
CA SER A 322 -5.73 -25.10 6.80
C SER A 322 -4.63 -24.20 6.23
N ALA A 323 -4.30 -23.10 6.93
CA ALA A 323 -3.22 -22.21 6.54
C ALA A 323 -1.83 -22.88 6.68
N ASN A 324 -1.60 -23.66 7.75
CA ASN A 324 -0.39 -24.44 7.95
C ASN A 324 -0.26 -25.54 6.88
N ALA A 325 -1.36 -26.23 6.53
CA ALA A 325 -1.39 -27.23 5.47
C ALA A 325 -0.97 -26.60 4.13
N LEU A 326 -1.57 -25.46 3.76
CA LEU A 326 -1.22 -24.72 2.54
C LEU A 326 0.27 -24.37 2.49
N MET A 327 0.81 -23.81 3.57
CA MET A 327 2.22 -23.39 3.61
C MET A 327 3.19 -24.56 3.69
N SER A 328 2.80 -25.71 4.27
CA SER A 328 3.68 -26.87 4.38
C SER A 328 4.12 -27.44 3.03
N GLU A 329 3.43 -27.10 1.95
CA GLU A 329 3.75 -27.51 0.57
C GLU A 329 4.66 -26.50 -0.16
N GLY A 330 5.00 -25.38 0.46
CA GLY A 330 5.91 -24.37 -0.10
C GLY A 330 7.37 -24.82 -0.07
N ALA A 331 8.11 -24.50 -1.14
CA ALA A 331 9.48 -24.97 -1.32
C ALA A 331 10.53 -24.18 -0.51
N ARG A 332 10.31 -22.87 -0.29
CA ARG A 332 11.25 -21.96 0.39
C ARG A 332 10.55 -21.16 1.49
N GLN A 333 10.76 -21.59 2.74
CA GLN A 333 10.24 -20.88 3.90
C GLN A 333 10.98 -21.24 5.18
N HIS A 334 10.96 -20.34 6.16
CA HIS A 334 11.29 -20.71 7.52
C HIS A 334 10.18 -21.60 8.09
N ARG A 335 10.56 -22.82 8.51
CA ARG A 335 9.58 -23.77 9.08
C ARG A 335 9.00 -23.22 10.37
N LYS A 336 7.71 -22.93 10.37
CA LYS A 336 6.93 -22.53 11.55
C LYS A 336 5.52 -23.09 11.42
N THR A 337 4.97 -23.52 12.53
CA THR A 337 3.56 -23.98 12.64
C THR A 337 2.84 -23.02 13.54
N LEU A 338 1.77 -22.41 13.06
CA LEU A 338 0.95 -21.52 13.87
C LEU A 338 0.08 -22.32 14.82
N LEU A 339 0.09 -21.93 16.08
CA LEU A 339 -0.68 -22.55 17.17
C LEU A 339 -1.69 -21.53 17.71
N GLY A 340 -2.99 -21.82 17.53
CA GLY A 340 -4.06 -20.92 17.97
C GLY A 340 -4.31 -21.02 19.47
N THR A 341 -4.60 -19.89 20.10
CA THR A 341 -5.13 -19.85 21.46
C THR A 341 -6.64 -20.04 21.50
N ARG A 342 -7.30 -20.05 20.33
CA ARG A 342 -8.76 -20.10 20.18
C ARG A 342 -9.14 -21.37 19.44
N GLN A 343 -10.14 -22.06 19.96
CA GLN A 343 -10.72 -23.26 19.34
C GLN A 343 -12.13 -22.95 18.83
N SER A 344 -12.55 -23.64 17.77
CA SER A 344 -13.90 -23.58 17.25
C SER A 344 -14.31 -24.98 16.78
N PRO A 345 -15.57 -25.40 16.90
CA PRO A 345 -16.04 -26.62 16.25
C PRO A 345 -16.12 -26.47 14.72
N GLN A 346 -16.18 -25.21 14.22
CA GLN A 346 -16.35 -24.91 12.81
C GLN A 346 -15.01 -24.95 12.07
N LYS A 347 -14.92 -25.80 11.05
CA LYS A 347 -13.83 -25.79 10.06
C LYS A 347 -14.03 -24.66 9.04
N PRO A 348 -12.96 -24.17 8.38
CA PRO A 348 -13.12 -23.35 7.18
C PRO A 348 -13.91 -24.05 6.09
N PHE A 349 -14.59 -23.27 5.28
CA PHE A 349 -15.41 -23.79 4.17
C PHE A 349 -14.67 -23.69 2.83
N TYR A 350 -14.67 -24.78 2.08
CA TYR A 350 -14.39 -24.77 0.65
C TYR A 350 -15.72 -24.88 -0.10
N VAL A 351 -16.12 -23.81 -0.77
CA VAL A 351 -17.45 -23.67 -1.36
C VAL A 351 -17.33 -23.76 -2.88
N ALA A 352 -17.77 -24.89 -3.47
CA ALA A 352 -17.88 -25.05 -4.90
C ALA A 352 -19.23 -24.45 -5.38
N LEU A 353 -19.17 -23.58 -6.38
CA LEU A 353 -20.28 -22.78 -6.88
C LEU A 353 -20.36 -22.90 -8.41
N ASP A 354 -21.54 -22.75 -8.98
CA ASP A 354 -21.69 -22.90 -10.43
C ASP A 354 -20.97 -21.79 -11.20
N ASP A 355 -21.12 -20.53 -10.76
CA ASP A 355 -20.54 -19.36 -11.41
C ASP A 355 -20.38 -18.15 -10.47
N ALA A 356 -19.99 -17.01 -11.00
CA ALA A 356 -19.81 -15.77 -10.25
C ALA A 356 -21.12 -15.21 -9.67
N GLN A 357 -22.26 -15.47 -10.31
CA GLN A 357 -23.57 -15.04 -9.80
C GLN A 357 -23.97 -15.88 -8.58
N ALA A 358 -23.83 -17.21 -8.65
CA ALA A 358 -24.05 -18.10 -7.52
C ALA A 358 -23.11 -17.77 -6.33
N GLN A 359 -21.86 -17.36 -6.63
CA GLN A 359 -20.94 -16.87 -5.62
C GLN A 359 -21.45 -15.60 -4.91
N ALA A 360 -21.94 -14.63 -5.67
CA ALA A 360 -22.49 -13.39 -5.13
C ALA A 360 -23.75 -13.64 -4.28
N GLU A 361 -24.64 -14.51 -4.74
CA GLU A 361 -25.86 -14.90 -4.03
C GLU A 361 -25.54 -15.63 -2.71
N TYR A 362 -24.59 -16.56 -2.72
CA TYR A 362 -24.14 -17.27 -1.52
C TYR A 362 -23.62 -16.30 -0.45
N ILE A 363 -22.74 -15.39 -0.85
CA ILE A 363 -22.13 -14.43 0.06
C ILE A 363 -23.18 -13.47 0.62
N THR A 364 -24.03 -12.91 -0.22
CA THR A 364 -25.07 -11.97 0.22
C THR A 364 -26.10 -12.64 1.14
N ALA A 365 -26.46 -13.92 0.89
CA ALA A 365 -27.32 -14.68 1.78
C ALA A 365 -26.69 -14.88 3.17
N LYS A 366 -25.39 -15.19 3.25
CA LYS A 366 -24.66 -15.30 4.52
C LYS A 366 -24.57 -13.97 5.27
N ILE A 367 -24.34 -12.86 4.57
CA ILE A 367 -24.31 -11.51 5.14
C ILE A 367 -25.68 -11.15 5.74
N LEU A 368 -26.76 -11.36 4.97
CA LEU A 368 -28.12 -11.08 5.43
C LEU A 368 -28.50 -11.94 6.63
N HIS A 369 -28.18 -13.23 6.63
CA HIS A 369 -28.39 -14.09 7.78
C HIS A 369 -27.68 -13.57 9.03
N THR A 370 -26.42 -13.13 8.92
CA THR A 370 -25.70 -12.54 10.05
C THR A 370 -26.42 -11.28 10.57
N ARG A 371 -26.93 -10.45 9.69
CA ARG A 371 -27.68 -9.23 10.05
C ARG A 371 -29.01 -9.56 10.73
N GLU A 372 -29.72 -10.58 10.27
CA GLU A 372 -30.98 -11.05 10.86
C GLU A 372 -30.80 -11.49 12.33
N ILE A 373 -29.68 -12.12 12.64
CA ILE A 373 -29.35 -12.51 14.02
C ILE A 373 -28.66 -11.39 14.82
N GLY A 374 -28.69 -10.14 14.35
CA GLY A 374 -28.17 -8.96 15.04
C GLY A 374 -26.68 -8.72 14.89
N GLY A 375 -26.01 -9.39 13.96
CA GLY A 375 -24.56 -9.17 13.69
C GLY A 375 -24.31 -7.93 12.82
N SER A 376 -23.18 -7.25 13.04
CA SER A 376 -22.75 -6.08 12.28
C SER A 376 -22.16 -6.49 10.92
N LEU A 377 -22.41 -5.70 9.88
CA LEU A 377 -21.85 -5.87 8.54
C LEU A 377 -20.33 -5.69 8.51
N LYS A 378 -19.77 -4.83 9.35
CA LYS A 378 -18.32 -4.59 9.49
C LYS A 378 -17.53 -5.82 9.93
N ARG A 379 -18.21 -6.88 10.39
CA ARG A 379 -17.59 -8.18 10.70
C ARG A 379 -17.18 -8.96 9.44
N HIS A 380 -17.74 -8.62 8.28
CA HIS A 380 -17.53 -9.31 7.02
C HIS A 380 -16.50 -8.60 6.15
N ALA A 381 -15.57 -9.37 5.58
CA ALA A 381 -14.69 -8.90 4.53
C ALA A 381 -14.69 -9.87 3.34
N ILE A 382 -14.79 -9.32 2.16
CA ILE A 382 -14.69 -10.05 0.91
C ILE A 382 -13.35 -9.70 0.26
N LEU A 383 -12.50 -10.71 0.10
CA LEU A 383 -11.13 -10.55 -0.39
C LEU A 383 -11.01 -11.14 -1.79
N PHE A 384 -10.32 -10.42 -2.67
CA PHE A 384 -10.14 -10.83 -4.05
C PHE A 384 -8.72 -10.50 -4.56
N ARG A 385 -8.29 -11.24 -5.60
CA ARG A 385 -6.97 -11.08 -6.21
C ARG A 385 -6.88 -9.80 -7.04
N SER A 386 -7.90 -9.49 -7.82
CA SER A 386 -7.98 -8.34 -8.72
C SER A 386 -9.30 -7.61 -8.54
N SER A 387 -9.32 -6.29 -8.71
CA SER A 387 -10.47 -5.43 -8.40
C SER A 387 -11.74 -5.82 -9.17
N HIS A 388 -11.62 -6.24 -10.44
CA HIS A 388 -12.77 -6.66 -11.27
C HIS A 388 -13.43 -7.97 -10.81
N HIS A 389 -12.80 -8.74 -9.94
CA HIS A 389 -13.38 -9.97 -9.40
C HIS A 389 -14.61 -9.72 -8.50
N SER A 390 -14.78 -8.49 -8.00
CA SER A 390 -15.93 -8.11 -7.17
C SER A 390 -17.10 -7.52 -7.93
N ASP A 391 -16.98 -7.26 -9.25
CA ASP A 391 -17.97 -6.49 -10.00
C ASP A 391 -19.39 -7.10 -9.94
N VAL A 392 -19.52 -8.43 -10.11
CA VAL A 392 -20.80 -9.13 -10.00
C VAL A 392 -21.38 -9.05 -8.58
N LEU A 393 -20.52 -9.19 -7.57
CA LEU A 393 -20.91 -9.09 -6.17
C LEU A 393 -21.37 -7.67 -5.81
N GLU A 394 -20.71 -6.63 -6.33
CA GLU A 394 -21.10 -5.23 -6.09
C GLU A 394 -22.52 -4.95 -6.59
N VAL A 395 -22.85 -5.47 -7.77
CA VAL A 395 -24.20 -5.38 -8.33
C VAL A 395 -25.21 -6.09 -7.43
N GLU A 396 -24.87 -7.28 -6.92
CA GLU A 396 -25.77 -8.07 -6.07
C GLU A 396 -25.96 -7.43 -4.68
N LEU A 397 -24.89 -6.87 -4.08
CA LEU A 397 -24.96 -6.10 -2.83
C LEU A 397 -25.85 -4.87 -2.98
N ALA A 398 -25.71 -4.14 -4.10
CA ALA A 398 -26.53 -2.97 -4.42
C ALA A 398 -28.03 -3.34 -4.59
N LYS A 399 -28.35 -4.43 -5.31
CA LYS A 399 -29.72 -4.94 -5.47
C LYS A 399 -30.38 -5.25 -4.13
N LYS A 400 -29.62 -5.79 -3.17
CA LYS A 400 -30.09 -6.15 -1.82
C LYS A 400 -29.97 -5.02 -0.79
N ASN A 401 -29.62 -3.81 -1.22
CA ASN A 401 -29.39 -2.64 -0.35
C ASN A 401 -28.42 -2.93 0.81
N ILE A 402 -27.36 -3.69 0.54
CA ILE A 402 -26.30 -3.96 1.51
C ILE A 402 -25.20 -2.92 1.29
N PRO A 403 -24.96 -1.98 2.22
CA PRO A 403 -23.90 -0.98 2.08
C PRO A 403 -22.53 -1.64 2.14
N PHE A 404 -21.60 -1.18 1.30
CA PHE A 404 -20.23 -1.68 1.27
C PHE A 404 -19.22 -0.57 1.00
N VAL A 405 -17.97 -0.79 1.40
CA VAL A 405 -16.82 0.06 1.08
C VAL A 405 -15.76 -0.80 0.38
N LYS A 406 -15.32 -0.36 -0.79
CA LYS A 406 -14.28 -1.04 -1.58
C LYS A 406 -12.91 -0.40 -1.37
N TYR A 407 -11.93 -1.20 -0.93
CA TYR A 407 -10.54 -0.78 -0.80
C TYR A 407 -9.70 -1.33 -1.96
N GLY A 408 -8.83 -0.49 -2.53
CA GLY A 408 -7.96 -0.87 -3.66
C GLY A 408 -8.33 -0.22 -4.98
N GLY A 409 -9.19 0.81 -4.95
CA GLY A 409 -9.49 1.70 -6.09
C GLY A 409 -8.55 2.91 -6.19
N LEU A 410 -8.95 3.92 -6.97
CA LEU A 410 -8.25 5.20 -7.08
C LEU A 410 -8.10 5.83 -5.68
N LYS A 411 -6.87 6.21 -5.35
CA LYS A 411 -6.62 6.88 -4.09
C LYS A 411 -7.16 8.31 -4.12
N PHE A 412 -7.60 8.84 -2.99
CA PHE A 412 -8.07 10.22 -2.83
C PHE A 412 -7.18 11.25 -3.54
N LEU A 413 -5.85 11.13 -3.39
CA LEU A 413 -4.89 12.02 -4.04
C LEU A 413 -4.69 11.77 -5.54
N GLU A 414 -5.22 10.68 -6.09
CA GLU A 414 -5.15 10.37 -7.53
C GLU A 414 -6.33 10.99 -8.29
N ALA A 415 -7.35 11.47 -7.58
CA ALA A 415 -8.48 12.19 -8.16
C ALA A 415 -7.99 13.49 -8.83
N ALA A 416 -8.43 13.72 -10.08
CA ALA A 416 -7.91 14.81 -10.91
C ALA A 416 -8.06 16.19 -10.26
N HIS A 417 -9.22 16.47 -9.65
CA HIS A 417 -9.52 17.74 -8.98
C HIS A 417 -8.66 17.96 -7.71
N VAL A 418 -8.36 16.90 -6.96
CA VAL A 418 -7.44 16.97 -5.82
C VAL A 418 -6.02 17.26 -6.29
N LYS A 419 -5.58 16.59 -7.37
CA LYS A 419 -4.27 16.85 -8.00
C LYS A 419 -4.14 18.26 -8.53
N ASP A 420 -5.19 18.81 -9.12
CA ASP A 420 -5.20 20.16 -9.64
C ASP A 420 -4.92 21.17 -8.51
N MET A 421 -5.65 21.05 -7.42
CA MET A 421 -5.48 21.91 -6.25
C MET A 421 -4.10 21.73 -5.58
N MET A 422 -3.66 20.48 -5.41
CA MET A 422 -2.33 20.15 -4.88
C MET A 422 -1.21 20.72 -5.76
N SER A 423 -1.40 20.73 -7.09
CA SER A 423 -0.40 21.27 -8.03
C SER A 423 -0.18 22.78 -7.85
N VAL A 424 -1.22 23.54 -7.49
CA VAL A 424 -1.07 24.99 -7.18
C VAL A 424 -0.17 25.16 -5.95
N LEU A 425 -0.43 24.41 -4.88
CA LEU A 425 0.37 24.47 -3.66
C LEU A 425 1.82 24.00 -3.89
N ARG A 426 2.02 22.91 -4.66
CA ARG A 426 3.35 22.38 -5.01
C ARG A 426 4.15 23.36 -5.87
N TRP A 427 3.49 24.03 -6.81
CA TRP A 427 4.14 25.02 -7.65
C TRP A 427 4.51 26.30 -6.88
N ALA A 428 3.65 26.73 -5.98
CA ALA A 428 3.96 27.84 -5.06
C ALA A 428 5.07 27.50 -4.05
N ASP A 429 5.19 26.22 -3.66
CA ASP A 429 6.27 25.74 -2.78
C ASP A 429 7.61 25.64 -3.51
N ASN A 430 7.57 25.12 -4.74
CA ASN A 430 8.73 25.01 -5.62
C ASN A 430 8.38 25.55 -7.02
N PRO A 431 8.67 26.83 -7.33
CA PRO A 431 8.41 27.44 -8.62
C PRO A 431 9.13 26.76 -9.80
N ARG A 432 10.15 25.94 -9.54
CA ARG A 432 10.87 25.12 -10.55
C ARG A 432 10.16 23.82 -10.90
N ASN A 433 9.09 23.45 -10.19
CA ASN A 433 8.32 22.26 -10.47
C ASN A 433 7.48 22.44 -11.75
N LEU A 434 8.08 22.10 -12.89
CA LEU A 434 7.46 22.27 -14.20
C LEU A 434 6.21 21.43 -14.40
N VAL A 435 6.14 20.23 -13.80
CA VAL A 435 4.95 19.35 -13.89
C VAL A 435 3.74 20.02 -13.25
N SER A 436 3.91 20.50 -12.02
CA SER A 436 2.85 21.24 -11.31
C SER A 436 2.50 22.53 -12.03
N GLY A 437 3.51 23.29 -12.47
CA GLY A 437 3.30 24.55 -13.22
C GLY A 437 2.51 24.32 -14.51
N PHE A 438 2.91 23.35 -15.32
CA PHE A 438 2.22 23.01 -16.56
C PHE A 438 0.76 22.59 -16.33
N ARG A 439 0.51 21.79 -15.29
CA ARG A 439 -0.82 21.37 -14.91
C ARG A 439 -1.70 22.58 -14.51
N VAL A 440 -1.19 23.44 -13.66
CA VAL A 440 -1.91 24.65 -13.17
C VAL A 440 -2.22 25.61 -14.33
N LEU A 441 -1.26 25.83 -15.23
CA LEU A 441 -1.47 26.70 -16.38
C LEU A 441 -2.57 26.19 -17.31
N LYS A 442 -2.65 24.86 -17.49
CA LYS A 442 -3.73 24.22 -18.27
C LYS A 442 -5.11 24.33 -17.64
N LEU A 443 -5.22 24.61 -16.35
CA LEU A 443 -6.49 24.88 -15.71
C LEU A 443 -7.09 26.24 -16.11
N GLN A 444 -6.26 27.16 -16.61
CA GLN A 444 -6.76 28.46 -17.08
C GLN A 444 -7.56 28.27 -18.38
N ALA A 445 -8.74 28.85 -18.44
CA ALA A 445 -9.55 28.81 -19.67
C ALA A 445 -8.75 29.42 -20.83
N GLY A 446 -8.67 28.72 -21.95
CA GLY A 446 -7.94 29.20 -23.13
C GLY A 446 -6.41 29.04 -23.12
N PHE A 447 -5.80 28.51 -22.02
CA PHE A 447 -4.41 28.12 -21.99
C PHE A 447 -4.24 26.69 -22.56
N GLY A 448 -3.93 26.60 -23.84
CA GLY A 448 -3.51 25.34 -24.46
C GLY A 448 -2.08 24.96 -24.07
N PRO A 449 -1.61 23.74 -24.45
CA PRO A 449 -0.25 23.28 -24.12
C PRO A 449 0.86 24.23 -24.60
N ALA A 450 0.68 24.90 -25.75
CA ALA A 450 1.65 25.85 -26.29
C ALA A 450 1.81 27.09 -25.41
N TYR A 451 0.71 27.69 -24.97
CA TYR A 451 0.74 28.86 -24.08
C TYR A 451 1.29 28.49 -22.70
N ALA A 452 0.91 27.32 -22.16
CA ALA A 452 1.45 26.84 -20.90
C ALA A 452 2.98 26.68 -20.97
N LYS A 453 3.50 26.15 -22.07
CA LYS A 453 4.94 26.04 -22.31
C LYS A 453 5.63 27.40 -22.40
N GLN A 454 5.08 28.35 -23.17
CA GLN A 454 5.62 29.69 -23.29
C GLN A 454 5.64 30.44 -21.94
N ALA A 455 4.59 30.31 -21.12
CA ALA A 455 4.53 30.91 -19.78
C ALA A 455 5.61 30.33 -18.85
N LEU A 456 5.87 29.02 -18.94
CA LEU A 456 6.93 28.38 -18.16
C LEU A 456 8.32 28.78 -18.62
N GLU A 457 8.55 28.90 -19.95
CA GLU A 457 9.80 29.40 -20.53
C GLU A 457 10.06 30.85 -20.13
N HIS A 458 9.03 31.71 -20.15
CA HIS A 458 9.11 33.09 -19.65
C HIS A 458 9.50 33.11 -18.17
N PHE A 459 8.84 32.27 -17.34
CA PHE A 459 9.09 32.18 -15.90
C PHE A 459 10.51 31.66 -15.60
N GLU A 460 11.00 30.69 -16.36
CA GLU A 460 12.37 30.20 -16.27
C GLU A 460 13.38 31.28 -16.64
N ALA A 461 13.16 32.02 -17.75
CA ALA A 461 14.02 33.11 -18.19
C ALA A 461 14.15 34.25 -17.15
N LYS A 462 13.13 34.41 -16.33
CA LYS A 462 13.10 35.35 -15.18
C LYS A 462 13.55 34.72 -13.87
N SER A 463 14.26 33.59 -13.90
CA SER A 463 14.82 32.90 -12.74
C SER A 463 13.76 32.45 -11.73
N TYR A 464 12.52 32.23 -12.18
CA TYR A 464 11.37 31.81 -11.37
C TYR A 464 10.95 32.83 -10.30
N GLU A 465 11.17 34.12 -10.56
CA GLU A 465 10.67 35.20 -9.71
C GLU A 465 9.15 35.25 -9.81
N ILE A 466 8.44 35.03 -8.68
CA ILE A 466 6.96 34.87 -8.65
C ILE A 466 6.25 36.03 -9.33
N LYS A 467 6.71 37.27 -9.08
CA LYS A 467 6.11 38.48 -9.67
C LYS A 467 6.25 38.55 -11.19
N SER A 468 7.29 37.95 -11.75
CA SER A 468 7.51 37.96 -13.19
C SER A 468 6.46 37.16 -13.97
N LEU A 469 5.73 36.29 -13.33
CA LEU A 469 4.64 35.56 -13.97
C LEU A 469 3.51 36.50 -14.44
N ALA A 470 3.28 37.60 -13.73
CA ALA A 470 2.32 38.63 -14.11
C ALA A 470 2.76 39.45 -15.36
N GLU A 471 4.05 39.44 -15.70
CA GLU A 471 4.59 40.10 -16.88
C GLU A 471 4.32 39.30 -18.19
N PHE A 472 3.93 38.03 -18.08
CA PHE A 472 3.58 37.23 -19.24
C PHE A 472 2.31 37.73 -19.90
N ASP A 473 2.36 38.03 -21.22
CA ASP A 473 1.20 38.49 -21.98
C ASP A 473 0.24 37.34 -22.29
N ALA A 474 -0.70 37.12 -21.37
CA ALA A 474 -1.71 36.10 -21.51
C ALA A 474 -2.73 36.47 -22.63
N PRO A 475 -3.32 35.47 -23.32
CA PRO A 475 -4.34 35.68 -24.33
C PRO A 475 -5.50 36.56 -23.83
N GLN A 476 -5.99 37.47 -24.68
CA GLN A 476 -7.04 38.41 -24.30
C GLN A 476 -8.28 37.81 -23.62
N PRO A 477 -8.82 36.66 -24.08
CA PRO A 477 -9.99 36.06 -23.45
C PRO A 477 -9.81 35.65 -21.99
N VAL A 478 -8.57 35.43 -21.54
CA VAL A 478 -8.24 34.91 -20.19
C VAL A 478 -7.48 35.91 -19.33
N LYS A 479 -7.22 37.10 -19.81
CA LYS A 479 -6.36 38.09 -19.15
C LYS A 479 -6.85 38.46 -17.74
N MET A 480 -8.15 38.50 -17.50
CA MET A 480 -8.70 38.76 -16.16
C MET A 480 -8.48 37.58 -15.18
N GLU A 481 -8.72 36.35 -15.64
CA GLU A 481 -8.51 35.15 -14.80
C GLU A 481 -7.02 34.94 -14.54
N TRP A 482 -6.19 35.18 -15.53
CA TRP A 482 -4.74 35.18 -15.40
C TRP A 482 -4.25 36.13 -14.32
N LYS A 483 -4.74 37.38 -14.35
CA LYS A 483 -4.41 38.36 -13.32
C LYS A 483 -4.82 37.90 -11.91
N ARG A 484 -6.01 37.30 -11.78
CA ARG A 484 -6.49 36.74 -10.49
C ARG A 484 -5.57 35.61 -10.02
N PHE A 485 -5.14 34.76 -10.93
CA PHE A 485 -4.20 33.70 -10.61
C PHE A 485 -2.84 34.24 -10.15
N CYS A 486 -2.27 35.22 -10.88
CA CYS A 486 -1.01 35.85 -10.47
C CYS A 486 -1.08 36.48 -9.08
N VAL A 487 -2.19 37.15 -8.72
CA VAL A 487 -2.40 37.70 -7.38
C VAL A 487 -2.46 36.59 -6.32
N LEU A 488 -3.14 35.48 -6.60
CA LEU A 488 -3.13 34.31 -5.72
C LEU A 488 -1.71 33.77 -5.55
N PHE A 489 -1.00 33.59 -6.67
CA PHE A 489 0.33 32.97 -6.68
C PHE A 489 1.36 33.84 -5.92
N GLU A 490 1.27 35.17 -6.06
CA GLU A 490 2.06 36.11 -5.25
C GLU A 490 1.75 35.98 -3.75
N LYS A 491 0.47 35.89 -3.35
CA LYS A 491 0.08 35.67 -1.97
C LYS A 491 0.64 34.35 -1.41
N LEU A 492 0.59 33.27 -2.19
CA LEU A 492 1.13 31.98 -1.79
C LEU A 492 2.65 31.99 -1.66
N GLY A 493 3.33 32.85 -2.43
CA GLY A 493 4.78 33.04 -2.35
C GLY A 493 5.25 34.00 -1.26
N ASP A 494 4.34 34.76 -0.67
CA ASP A 494 4.67 35.68 0.40
C ASP A 494 4.82 34.97 1.75
N PRO A 495 6.02 35.00 2.38
CA PRO A 495 6.24 34.42 3.71
C PRO A 495 5.32 34.95 4.80
N ALA A 496 4.76 36.14 4.64
CA ALA A 496 3.80 36.74 5.57
C ALA A 496 2.40 36.08 5.51
N THR A 497 2.09 35.33 4.44
CA THR A 497 0.80 34.62 4.32
C THR A 497 0.80 33.34 5.15
N PRO A 498 0.00 33.26 6.24
CA PRO A 498 -0.01 32.09 7.11
C PRO A 498 -0.44 30.82 6.35
N TRP A 499 0.19 29.70 6.65
CA TRP A 499 -0.17 28.40 6.06
C TRP A 499 -1.65 28.04 6.28
N ALA A 500 -2.19 28.29 7.46
CA ALA A 500 -3.55 27.88 7.84
C ALA A 500 -4.67 28.36 6.89
N GLY A 501 -4.44 29.41 6.08
CA GLY A 501 -5.43 29.92 5.13
C GLY A 501 -5.12 29.59 3.66
N GLN A 502 -3.93 29.08 3.34
CA GLN A 502 -3.49 28.93 1.96
C GLN A 502 -4.35 27.94 1.16
N VAL A 503 -4.76 26.83 1.78
CA VAL A 503 -5.60 25.81 1.13
C VAL A 503 -6.98 26.38 0.79
N GLY A 504 -7.56 27.18 1.69
CA GLY A 504 -8.82 27.90 1.45
C GLY A 504 -8.70 28.89 0.27
N LEU A 505 -7.63 29.67 0.21
CA LEU A 505 -7.38 30.61 -0.91
C LEU A 505 -7.30 29.86 -2.26
N VAL A 506 -6.62 28.72 -2.29
CA VAL A 506 -6.53 27.90 -3.51
C VAL A 506 -7.87 27.28 -3.86
N LYS A 507 -8.64 26.79 -2.89
CA LYS A 507 -9.99 26.25 -3.07
C LYS A 507 -10.94 27.28 -3.70
N ASP A 508 -10.94 28.50 -3.16
CA ASP A 508 -11.79 29.59 -3.67
C ASP A 508 -11.43 29.97 -5.10
N TRP A 509 -10.15 30.02 -5.42
CA TRP A 509 -9.71 30.23 -6.79
C TRP A 509 -10.05 29.06 -7.72
N TYR A 510 -9.94 27.82 -7.25
CA TYR A 510 -10.17 26.63 -8.08
C TYR A 510 -11.64 26.33 -8.32
N LYS A 511 -12.55 26.79 -7.46
CA LYS A 511 -13.99 26.51 -7.55
C LYS A 511 -14.60 26.83 -8.93
N PRO A 512 -14.38 27.99 -9.55
CA PRO A 512 -14.90 28.27 -10.90
C PRO A 512 -14.33 27.33 -11.98
N GLN A 513 -13.06 26.90 -11.86
CA GLN A 513 -12.44 25.95 -12.75
C GLN A 513 -13.06 24.56 -12.59
N LEU A 514 -13.30 24.13 -11.35
CA LEU A 514 -13.97 22.87 -11.03
C LEU A 514 -15.37 22.80 -11.66
N GLU A 515 -16.16 23.88 -11.51
CA GLU A 515 -17.51 23.99 -12.07
C GLU A 515 -17.51 23.98 -13.60
N ARG A 516 -16.46 24.51 -14.23
CA ARG A 516 -16.28 24.51 -15.68
C ARG A 516 -15.84 23.15 -16.24
N ILE A 517 -15.03 22.40 -15.49
CA ILE A 517 -14.39 21.15 -15.95
C ILE A 517 -15.27 19.93 -15.69
N TYR A 518 -16.07 19.94 -14.61
CA TYR A 518 -16.79 18.76 -14.14
C TYR A 518 -18.29 19.01 -13.95
N ASP A 519 -19.13 18.16 -14.52
CA ASP A 519 -20.61 18.26 -14.41
C ASP A 519 -21.13 18.09 -12.98
N ALA A 520 -20.45 17.28 -12.13
CA ALA A 520 -20.82 17.06 -10.73
C ALA A 520 -19.84 17.73 -9.77
N ALA A 521 -19.64 19.05 -9.92
CA ALA A 521 -18.69 19.82 -9.14
C ALA A 521 -18.96 19.79 -7.62
N TRP A 522 -20.23 19.73 -7.20
CA TRP A 522 -20.62 19.72 -5.79
C TRP A 522 -20.10 18.47 -5.03
N THR A 523 -20.11 17.30 -5.66
CA THR A 523 -19.58 16.07 -5.06
C THR A 523 -18.07 16.18 -4.83
N ARG A 524 -17.36 16.78 -5.79
CA ARG A 524 -15.90 16.94 -5.75
C ARG A 524 -15.46 18.01 -4.77
N MET A 525 -16.35 18.97 -4.46
CA MET A 525 -16.08 20.01 -3.46
C MET A 525 -15.88 19.41 -2.06
N GLY A 526 -16.61 18.34 -1.71
CA GLY A 526 -16.41 17.62 -0.46
C GLY A 526 -14.99 17.05 -0.28
N ASP A 527 -14.37 16.58 -1.36
CA ASP A 527 -12.96 16.14 -1.33
C ASP A 527 -12.00 17.30 -1.07
N LEU A 528 -12.28 18.49 -1.62
CA LEU A 528 -11.46 19.68 -1.40
C LEU A 528 -11.61 20.23 0.02
N GLU A 529 -12.80 20.14 0.60
CA GLU A 529 -13.04 20.48 2.02
C GLU A 529 -12.31 19.51 2.96
N GLN A 530 -12.31 18.23 2.63
CA GLN A 530 -11.52 17.24 3.36
C GLN A 530 -10.01 17.53 3.28
N LEU A 531 -9.51 17.95 2.11
CA LEU A 531 -8.12 18.36 1.94
C LEU A 531 -7.78 19.57 2.83
N GLU A 532 -8.67 20.55 2.94
CA GLU A 532 -8.52 21.71 3.82
C GLU A 532 -8.47 21.31 5.30
N GLN A 533 -9.34 20.37 5.72
CA GLN A 533 -9.32 19.85 7.10
C GLN A 533 -8.00 19.11 7.42
N LEU A 534 -7.46 18.34 6.46
CA LEU A 534 -6.17 17.69 6.63
C LEU A 534 -5.03 18.69 6.76
N ALA A 535 -5.12 19.83 6.07
CA ALA A 535 -4.10 20.87 6.11
C ALA A 535 -3.97 21.56 7.48
N VAL A 536 -5.07 21.66 8.23
CA VAL A 536 -5.07 22.27 9.59
C VAL A 536 -4.14 21.51 10.55
N GLN A 537 -3.93 20.22 10.34
CA GLN A 537 -3.07 19.39 11.20
C GLN A 537 -1.58 19.58 10.91
N ALA A 538 -1.22 20.18 9.79
CA ALA A 538 0.16 20.40 9.39
C ALA A 538 0.67 21.79 9.81
N GLN A 539 1.92 21.88 10.24
CA GLN A 539 2.51 23.13 10.70
C GLN A 539 2.98 24.03 9.53
N THR A 540 3.34 23.43 8.40
CA THR A 540 3.86 24.13 7.22
C THR A 540 3.33 23.51 5.93
N ARG A 541 3.34 24.29 4.83
CA ARG A 541 2.99 23.80 3.49
C ARG A 541 3.89 22.65 3.04
N GLU A 542 5.18 22.79 3.18
CA GLU A 542 6.17 21.78 2.82
C GLU A 542 5.87 20.45 3.53
N ARG A 543 5.63 20.51 4.85
CA ARG A 543 5.32 19.32 5.63
C ARG A 543 4.01 18.68 5.19
N PHE A 544 2.98 19.47 4.95
CA PHE A 544 1.69 18.99 4.43
C PHE A 544 1.84 18.28 3.09
N LEU A 545 2.51 18.91 2.13
CA LEU A 545 2.74 18.36 0.80
C LEU A 545 3.55 17.06 0.85
N THR A 546 4.60 17.06 1.64
CA THR A 546 5.47 15.89 1.80
C THR A 546 4.72 14.73 2.48
N GLU A 547 3.99 15.01 3.56
CA GLU A 547 3.26 13.98 4.30
C GLU A 547 2.13 13.37 3.46
N LEU A 548 1.37 14.18 2.73
CA LEU A 548 0.32 13.68 1.83
C LEU A 548 0.91 12.86 0.67
N THR A 549 2.03 13.30 0.10
CA THR A 549 2.67 12.58 -1.01
C THR A 549 3.20 11.22 -0.57
N LEU A 550 3.87 11.17 0.59
CA LEU A 550 4.48 9.93 1.10
C LEU A 550 3.45 8.94 1.65
N ASP A 551 2.30 9.43 2.10
CA ASP A 551 1.29 8.60 2.76
C ASP A 551 -0.15 9.14 2.55
N PRO A 552 -0.70 8.92 1.36
CA PRO A 552 -2.04 9.39 1.02
C PRO A 552 -3.12 8.73 1.89
N PRO A 553 -4.21 9.43 2.23
CA PRO A 553 -5.39 8.83 2.84
C PRO A 553 -5.94 7.67 1.99
N VAL A 554 -6.36 6.58 2.64
CA VAL A 554 -6.71 5.32 1.96
C VAL A 554 -8.14 5.32 1.38
N ALA A 555 -8.99 6.23 1.82
CA ALA A 555 -10.41 6.29 1.40
C ALA A 555 -10.67 7.49 0.51
N SER A 556 -11.27 7.27 -0.67
CA SER A 556 -11.92 8.32 -1.45
C SER A 556 -13.44 8.29 -1.21
N SER A 557 -14.07 9.45 -1.12
CA SER A 557 -15.52 9.60 -0.96
C SER A 557 -16.33 9.07 -2.16
N ASP A 558 -15.71 8.98 -3.34
CA ASP A 558 -16.35 8.52 -4.59
C ASP A 558 -16.74 7.02 -4.60
N GLN A 559 -16.26 6.23 -3.62
CA GLN A 559 -16.48 4.77 -3.59
C GLN A 559 -17.31 4.27 -2.40
N SER A 560 -17.70 5.16 -1.49
CA SER A 560 -18.73 4.85 -0.52
C SER A 560 -20.09 5.17 -1.17
N ASN A 561 -20.91 4.19 -1.44
CA ASN A 561 -22.35 4.38 -1.79
C ASN A 561 -23.08 5.07 -0.62
N GLY A 562 -22.66 6.30 -0.26
CA GLY A 562 -23.26 7.09 0.81
C GLY A 562 -23.02 6.61 2.24
N ALA A 563 -22.20 5.55 2.47
CA ALA A 563 -21.94 5.07 3.82
C ALA A 563 -21.00 6.02 4.58
N SER A 564 -21.52 6.71 5.55
CA SER A 564 -20.75 7.49 6.52
C SER A 564 -19.86 6.56 7.38
N LYS A 565 -18.76 7.07 7.95
CA LYS A 565 -17.88 6.28 8.84
C LYS A 565 -18.61 5.67 10.05
N ASP A 566 -19.77 6.21 10.41
CA ASP A 566 -20.61 5.75 11.53
C ASP A 566 -21.63 4.69 11.09
N GLU A 567 -21.80 4.44 9.80
CA GLU A 567 -22.72 3.43 9.28
C GLU A 567 -22.09 2.04 9.26
N ASP A 568 -22.93 1.00 9.38
CA ASP A 568 -22.54 -0.40 9.31
C ASP A 568 -22.46 -0.84 7.84
N TYR A 569 -21.31 -1.30 7.38
CA TYR A 569 -21.05 -1.67 5.99
C TYR A 569 -20.14 -2.89 5.85
N VAL A 570 -20.24 -3.58 4.71
CA VAL A 570 -19.37 -4.71 4.35
C VAL A 570 -18.07 -4.20 3.72
N ILE A 571 -16.97 -4.91 3.95
CA ILE A 571 -15.65 -4.54 3.43
C ILE A 571 -15.32 -5.40 2.20
N LEU A 572 -15.07 -4.74 1.07
CA LEU A 572 -14.53 -5.33 -0.16
C LEU A 572 -13.07 -4.88 -0.30
N SER A 573 -12.12 -5.81 -0.47
CA SER A 573 -10.71 -5.45 -0.55
C SER A 573 -9.88 -6.40 -1.41
N THR A 574 -8.89 -5.84 -2.11
CA THR A 574 -7.83 -6.71 -2.63
C THR A 574 -7.04 -7.32 -1.47
N ILE A 575 -6.53 -8.53 -1.66
CA ILE A 575 -5.73 -9.20 -0.61
C ILE A 575 -4.51 -8.37 -0.21
N HIS A 576 -3.87 -7.68 -1.17
CA HIS A 576 -2.74 -6.80 -0.89
C HIS A 576 -3.12 -5.64 0.04
N SER A 577 -4.28 -5.04 -0.17
CA SER A 577 -4.79 -3.95 0.69
C SER A 577 -5.29 -4.45 2.05
N ALA A 578 -5.70 -5.72 2.13
CA ALA A 578 -6.14 -6.37 3.36
C ALA A 578 -4.99 -6.78 4.29
N LYS A 579 -3.73 -6.72 3.83
CA LYS A 579 -2.58 -7.07 4.65
C LYS A 579 -2.49 -6.15 5.88
N GLY A 580 -2.30 -6.75 7.06
CA GLY A 580 -2.31 -6.03 8.36
C GLY A 580 -3.68 -5.90 9.01
N GLN A 581 -4.77 -6.10 8.27
CA GLN A 581 -6.14 -6.05 8.78
C GLN A 581 -6.66 -7.44 9.17
N GLU A 582 -7.83 -7.51 9.83
CA GLU A 582 -8.46 -8.75 10.28
C GLU A 582 -9.96 -8.57 10.52
N TRP A 583 -10.76 -9.61 10.22
CA TRP A 583 -12.21 -9.59 10.35
C TRP A 583 -12.72 -10.91 10.91
N ASP A 584 -13.93 -10.88 11.44
CA ASP A 584 -14.53 -12.07 12.03
C ASP A 584 -14.83 -13.12 10.96
N ILE A 585 -15.39 -12.71 9.84
CA ILE A 585 -15.82 -13.55 8.73
C ILE A 585 -15.16 -13.07 7.43
N VAL A 586 -14.45 -13.97 6.76
CA VAL A 586 -13.74 -13.65 5.52
C VAL A 586 -14.18 -14.58 4.40
N TYR A 587 -14.51 -13.97 3.25
CA TYR A 587 -14.77 -14.66 1.99
C TYR A 587 -13.62 -14.37 1.02
N VAL A 588 -13.07 -15.40 0.40
CA VAL A 588 -12.06 -15.26 -0.65
C VAL A 588 -12.67 -15.66 -1.97
N LEU A 589 -12.75 -14.72 -2.90
CA LEU A 589 -13.39 -14.93 -4.21
C LEU A 589 -12.48 -15.69 -5.18
N ASN A 590 -13.10 -16.47 -6.06
CA ASN A 590 -12.47 -17.06 -7.23
C ASN A 590 -11.23 -17.92 -6.90
N VAL A 591 -11.33 -18.82 -5.93
CA VAL A 591 -10.23 -19.73 -5.55
C VAL A 591 -10.14 -20.89 -6.54
N SER A 592 -9.67 -20.59 -7.75
CA SER A 592 -9.49 -21.52 -8.86
C SER A 592 -8.14 -21.31 -9.53
N ASP A 593 -7.67 -22.28 -10.30
CA ASP A 593 -6.46 -22.14 -11.11
C ASP A 593 -6.67 -21.05 -12.19
N GLY A 594 -5.64 -20.25 -12.45
CA GLY A 594 -5.75 -19.02 -13.25
C GLY A 594 -6.02 -17.76 -12.43
N ASN A 595 -6.59 -17.89 -11.20
CA ASN A 595 -6.73 -16.81 -10.22
C ASN A 595 -5.83 -17.03 -9.00
N PHE A 596 -5.74 -18.27 -8.48
CA PHE A 596 -4.83 -18.71 -7.43
C PHE A 596 -4.21 -20.08 -7.79
N PRO A 597 -2.98 -20.09 -8.36
CA PRO A 597 -2.18 -18.94 -8.80
C PRO A 597 -2.77 -18.23 -10.01
N SER A 598 -2.43 -16.94 -10.17
CA SER A 598 -2.72 -16.17 -11.38
C SER A 598 -2.04 -16.81 -12.60
N GLU A 599 -2.71 -16.81 -13.76
CA GLU A 599 -2.13 -17.32 -15.02
C GLU A 599 -0.78 -16.66 -15.36
N PHE A 600 -0.62 -15.37 -15.05
CA PHE A 600 0.62 -14.63 -15.25
C PHE A 600 1.78 -15.10 -14.35
N SER A 601 1.48 -15.84 -13.29
CA SER A 601 2.46 -16.31 -12.32
C SER A 601 2.96 -17.73 -12.63
N THR A 602 2.27 -18.49 -13.49
CA THR A 602 2.53 -19.93 -13.73
C THR A 602 3.85 -20.21 -14.43
N GLY A 603 4.44 -19.22 -15.10
CA GLY A 603 5.71 -19.36 -15.83
C GLY A 603 6.98 -19.36 -14.95
N LYS A 604 6.89 -18.98 -13.67
CA LYS A 604 8.04 -18.89 -12.75
C LYS A 604 7.69 -19.50 -11.39
N PRO A 605 8.46 -20.49 -10.90
CA PRO A 605 8.18 -21.14 -9.61
C PRO A 605 8.10 -20.15 -8.43
N GLU A 606 8.95 -19.12 -8.43
CA GLU A 606 9.01 -18.12 -7.38
C GLU A 606 7.70 -17.29 -7.33
N MET A 607 7.10 -17.01 -8.49
CA MET A 607 5.82 -16.29 -8.58
C MET A 607 4.66 -17.18 -8.13
N VAL A 608 4.70 -18.49 -8.40
CA VAL A 608 3.71 -19.43 -7.88
C VAL A 608 3.77 -19.49 -6.35
N GLU A 609 4.98 -19.51 -5.77
CA GLU A 609 5.14 -19.48 -4.32
C GLU A 609 4.64 -18.14 -3.70
N GLU A 610 4.78 -17.02 -4.40
CA GLU A 610 4.20 -15.74 -3.94
C GLU A 610 2.67 -15.78 -3.96
N GLU A 611 2.04 -16.37 -4.99
CA GLU A 611 0.58 -16.55 -5.03
C GLU A 611 0.09 -17.49 -3.90
N ARG A 612 0.89 -18.51 -3.50
CA ARG A 612 0.62 -19.34 -2.32
C ARG A 612 0.62 -18.49 -1.04
N ARG A 613 1.61 -17.61 -0.87
CA ARG A 613 1.67 -16.67 0.25
C ARG A 613 0.52 -15.69 0.22
N LEU A 614 0.09 -15.26 -0.97
CA LEU A 614 -1.05 -14.37 -1.13
C LEU A 614 -2.34 -15.03 -0.62
N LEU A 615 -2.58 -16.29 -0.97
CA LEU A 615 -3.72 -17.06 -0.46
C LEU A 615 -3.60 -17.28 1.06
N TYR A 616 -2.41 -17.60 1.57
CA TYR A 616 -2.15 -17.69 3.00
C TYR A 616 -2.46 -16.37 3.74
N VAL A 617 -2.06 -15.23 3.16
CA VAL A 617 -2.40 -13.92 3.73
C VAL A 617 -3.91 -13.75 3.80
N ALA A 618 -4.66 -14.09 2.73
CA ALA A 618 -6.11 -14.00 2.71
C ALA A 618 -6.76 -14.86 3.79
N MET A 619 -6.36 -16.13 3.90
CA MET A 619 -6.89 -17.07 4.91
C MET A 619 -6.65 -16.59 6.35
N THR A 620 -5.45 -16.07 6.63
CA THR A 620 -5.06 -15.59 7.97
C THR A 620 -5.63 -14.22 8.32
N ARG A 621 -6.48 -13.62 7.48
CA ARG A 621 -7.27 -12.42 7.84
C ARG A 621 -8.51 -12.78 8.65
N ALA A 622 -9.00 -14.02 8.57
CA ALA A 622 -10.16 -14.50 9.27
C ALA A 622 -9.87 -14.77 10.77
N ARG A 623 -10.77 -14.31 11.62
CA ARG A 623 -10.75 -14.59 13.06
C ARG A 623 -11.55 -15.84 13.42
N ASN A 624 -12.79 -15.91 12.93
CA ASN A 624 -13.77 -16.91 13.33
C ASN A 624 -14.21 -17.84 12.21
N GLU A 625 -14.44 -17.29 11.02
CA GLU A 625 -15.03 -18.02 9.90
C GLU A 625 -14.33 -17.64 8.57
N LEU A 626 -14.05 -18.65 7.76
CA LEU A 626 -13.36 -18.50 6.47
C LEU A 626 -14.09 -19.29 5.40
N HIS A 627 -14.41 -18.63 4.28
CA HIS A 627 -15.01 -19.23 3.08
C HIS A 627 -14.08 -19.05 1.90
N LEU A 628 -13.62 -20.15 1.30
CA LEU A 628 -12.89 -20.14 0.03
C LEU A 628 -13.91 -20.47 -1.08
N CYS A 629 -14.32 -19.45 -1.84
CA CYS A 629 -15.33 -19.57 -2.89
C CYS A 629 -14.67 -19.93 -4.22
N ALA A 630 -15.09 -21.04 -4.83
CA ALA A 630 -14.53 -21.59 -6.06
C ALA A 630 -15.62 -21.76 -7.13
N PRO A 631 -15.89 -20.74 -7.98
CA PRO A 631 -16.77 -20.87 -9.13
C PRO A 631 -16.22 -21.85 -10.15
N LEU A 632 -17.09 -22.66 -10.75
CA LEU A 632 -16.75 -23.63 -11.78
C LEU A 632 -16.78 -23.05 -13.20
N LYS A 633 -17.57 -21.98 -13.41
CA LYS A 633 -17.71 -21.31 -14.72
C LYS A 633 -17.36 -19.84 -14.62
N TYR A 634 -16.65 -19.35 -15.63
CA TYR A 634 -16.30 -17.93 -15.78
C TYR A 634 -16.79 -17.40 -17.11
N ALA A 635 -17.48 -16.24 -17.10
CA ALA A 635 -17.88 -15.56 -18.33
C ALA A 635 -16.64 -14.97 -19.04
N VAL A 636 -16.53 -15.16 -20.34
CA VAL A 636 -15.45 -14.63 -21.17
C VAL A 636 -15.99 -13.52 -22.06
N THR A 637 -15.43 -12.32 -21.90
CA THR A 637 -15.89 -11.10 -22.62
C THR A 637 -15.28 -10.93 -24.02
N GLN A 638 -14.32 -11.76 -24.43
CA GLN A 638 -13.54 -11.60 -25.67
C GLN A 638 -13.57 -12.79 -26.62
N GLN A 639 -14.60 -13.63 -26.59
CA GLN A 639 -14.71 -14.70 -27.59
C GLN A 639 -15.45 -14.28 -28.83
N ALA A 640 -15.03 -14.86 -29.99
CA ALA A 640 -15.70 -14.71 -31.27
C ALA A 640 -17.19 -15.16 -31.19
N LYS A 641 -18.05 -14.58 -32.01
CA LYS A 641 -19.50 -14.71 -31.99
C LYS A 641 -20.10 -16.14 -32.03
N ASN A 642 -19.25 -17.17 -32.16
CA ASN A 642 -19.68 -18.57 -32.30
C ASN A 642 -18.86 -19.46 -31.33
N GLY A 643 -19.10 -19.39 -30.04
CA GLY A 643 -18.46 -20.24 -29.03
C GLY A 643 -19.15 -20.15 -27.68
N ASP A 644 -18.88 -21.11 -26.82
CA ASP A 644 -19.39 -21.08 -25.44
C ASP A 644 -18.92 -19.81 -24.74
N ALA A 645 -19.84 -19.01 -24.22
CA ALA A 645 -19.54 -17.75 -23.51
C ALA A 645 -18.85 -17.97 -22.14
N HIS A 646 -18.54 -19.23 -21.81
CA HIS A 646 -18.00 -19.63 -20.52
C HIS A 646 -16.76 -20.50 -20.66
N VAL A 647 -15.79 -20.28 -19.77
CA VAL A 647 -14.64 -21.17 -19.55
C VAL A 647 -14.82 -21.86 -18.20
N TYR A 648 -14.61 -23.17 -18.18
CA TYR A 648 -14.63 -23.92 -16.93
C TYR A 648 -13.31 -23.72 -16.17
N GLY A 649 -13.41 -23.26 -14.92
CA GLY A 649 -12.28 -23.12 -14.03
C GLY A 649 -11.80 -24.48 -13.49
N ALA A 650 -10.50 -24.71 -13.51
CA ALA A 650 -9.91 -25.85 -12.79
C ALA A 650 -9.82 -25.53 -11.29
N LYS A 651 -9.95 -26.57 -10.45
CA LYS A 651 -9.66 -26.48 -9.02
C LYS A 651 -8.26 -25.91 -8.84
N SER A 652 -8.11 -24.91 -7.97
CA SER A 652 -6.80 -24.35 -7.66
C SER A 652 -5.82 -25.46 -7.27
N ARG A 653 -4.62 -25.44 -7.85
CA ARG A 653 -3.53 -26.37 -7.51
C ARG A 653 -3.07 -26.24 -6.05
N PHE A 654 -3.42 -25.14 -5.38
CA PHE A 654 -3.18 -24.96 -3.96
C PHE A 654 -4.19 -25.69 -3.07
N MET A 655 -5.34 -26.11 -3.62
CA MET A 655 -6.36 -26.87 -2.92
C MET A 655 -6.09 -28.36 -3.07
N THR A 656 -4.95 -28.82 -2.54
CA THR A 656 -4.58 -30.23 -2.48
C THR A 656 -5.48 -30.97 -1.49
N ASP A 657 -5.46 -32.31 -1.54
CA ASP A 657 -6.26 -33.11 -0.63
C ASP A 657 -5.89 -32.83 0.84
N LYS A 658 -4.59 -32.61 1.12
CA LYS A 658 -4.10 -32.24 2.45
C LYS A 658 -4.74 -30.94 2.98
N VAL A 659 -4.89 -29.92 2.13
CA VAL A 659 -5.55 -28.65 2.49
C VAL A 659 -7.05 -28.86 2.64
N LEU A 660 -7.67 -29.56 1.68
CA LEU A 660 -9.12 -29.80 1.68
C LEU A 660 -9.61 -30.70 2.82
N ASP A 661 -8.80 -31.58 3.37
CA ASP A 661 -9.18 -32.42 4.52
C ASP A 661 -9.28 -31.64 5.83
N SER A 662 -8.62 -30.47 5.89
CA SER A 662 -8.77 -29.53 7.00
C SER A 662 -10.01 -28.64 6.91
N MET A 663 -10.80 -28.74 5.80
CA MET A 663 -11.95 -27.89 5.50
C MET A 663 -13.27 -28.69 5.41
N GLU A 664 -14.37 -27.99 5.56
CA GLU A 664 -15.69 -28.48 5.23
C GLU A 664 -16.01 -28.16 3.74
N LYS A 665 -16.36 -29.19 2.97
CA LYS A 665 -16.62 -29.06 1.52
C LYS A 665 -18.13 -28.84 1.31
N ILE A 666 -18.51 -27.71 0.73
CA ILE A 666 -19.89 -27.35 0.41
C ILE A 666 -20.01 -27.23 -1.11
N SER A 667 -21.06 -27.80 -1.71
CA SER A 667 -21.44 -27.58 -3.09
C SER A 667 -22.79 -26.88 -3.14
N VAL A 668 -22.80 -25.66 -3.64
CA VAL A 668 -24.02 -24.89 -3.87
C VAL A 668 -24.29 -24.91 -5.36
N ARG A 669 -25.23 -25.73 -5.77
CA ARG A 669 -25.72 -25.75 -7.14
C ARG A 669 -26.97 -24.85 -7.23
N THR A 670 -27.00 -23.97 -8.20
CA THR A 670 -28.22 -23.25 -8.54
C THR A 670 -29.22 -24.32 -9.02
N SER A 671 -30.19 -24.67 -8.19
CA SER A 671 -31.34 -25.40 -8.69
C SER A 671 -32.02 -24.45 -9.68
N VAL A 672 -31.68 -24.57 -10.95
CA VAL A 672 -32.63 -24.18 -11.98
C VAL A 672 -33.87 -24.96 -11.60
N GLY A 673 -34.89 -24.25 -11.14
CA GLY A 673 -36.19 -24.82 -10.86
C GLY A 673 -36.74 -25.41 -12.17
N VAL A 674 -36.36 -26.64 -12.44
CA VAL A 674 -37.25 -27.55 -13.13
C VAL A 674 -38.34 -27.80 -12.08
N GLU A 675 -39.27 -26.85 -11.96
CA GLU A 675 -40.58 -27.22 -11.49
C GLU A 675 -40.90 -28.53 -12.19
N ASN A 676 -41.11 -29.57 -11.41
CA ASN A 676 -41.65 -30.83 -11.87
C ASN A 676 -42.98 -30.51 -12.58
N LEU A 677 -42.89 -30.19 -13.86
CA LEU A 677 -44.03 -30.38 -14.77
C LEU A 677 -44.29 -31.88 -14.70
N LYS A 678 -45.16 -32.28 -13.76
CA LYS A 678 -45.84 -33.57 -13.83
C LYS A 678 -46.46 -33.59 -15.19
N ALA A 679 -45.92 -34.39 -16.09
CA ALA A 679 -46.63 -34.78 -17.31
C ALA A 679 -47.90 -35.47 -16.87
N GLY A 680 -48.97 -34.68 -16.75
CA GLY A 680 -50.32 -35.19 -16.68
C GLY A 680 -50.72 -35.61 -18.07
N ASP A 681 -51.18 -36.84 -18.18
CA ASP A 681 -51.81 -37.52 -19.30
C ASP A 681 -51.08 -37.45 -20.65
N THR A 682 -50.75 -38.63 -21.12
CA THR A 682 -50.13 -38.96 -22.40
C THR A 682 -51.10 -38.65 -23.60
N THR A 683 -51.22 -37.39 -23.92
CA THR A 683 -51.70 -37.00 -25.24
C THR A 683 -50.49 -36.77 -26.13
N THR A 684 -50.11 -37.73 -26.93
CA THR A 684 -49.10 -37.60 -27.97
C THR A 684 -49.65 -36.67 -29.06
N VAL A 685 -49.09 -35.45 -29.12
CA VAL A 685 -49.39 -34.53 -30.25
C VAL A 685 -48.32 -34.81 -31.30
N ASP A 686 -48.76 -35.24 -32.49
CA ASP A 686 -47.90 -35.38 -33.66
C ASP A 686 -47.60 -33.99 -34.24
N VAL A 687 -46.54 -33.34 -33.71
CA VAL A 687 -46.12 -32.02 -34.15
C VAL A 687 -45.68 -32.02 -35.63
N VAL A 688 -45.24 -33.18 -36.17
CA VAL A 688 -44.77 -33.29 -37.56
C VAL A 688 -46.00 -33.32 -38.52
N ALA A 689 -47.09 -33.95 -38.10
CA ALA A 689 -48.36 -33.92 -38.89
C ALA A 689 -48.93 -32.48 -38.91
N GLN A 690 -49.00 -31.78 -37.77
CA GLN A 690 -49.46 -30.39 -37.70
C GLN A 690 -48.55 -29.41 -38.48
N LEU A 691 -47.25 -29.58 -38.46
CA LEU A 691 -46.35 -28.76 -39.27
C LEU A 691 -46.45 -29.03 -40.76
N LYS A 692 -46.86 -30.26 -41.21
CA LYS A 692 -47.14 -30.57 -42.62
C LYS A 692 -48.46 -29.98 -43.10
N GLU A 693 -49.42 -29.79 -42.21
CA GLU A 693 -50.69 -29.12 -42.55
C GLU A 693 -50.58 -27.59 -42.64
N MET A 694 -49.51 -26.99 -42.10
CA MET A 694 -49.25 -25.54 -42.16
C MET A 694 -48.55 -25.09 -43.46
N TRP A 695 -48.08 -26.04 -44.30
CA TRP A 695 -47.34 -25.81 -45.56
C TRP A 695 -47.97 -26.68 -46.70
#